data_c8ee7c6a5a70f531ec35415a150be984
#
_entry.id   c8ee7c6a5a70f531ec35415a150be984
#
_cell.length_a   1.000
_cell.length_b   1.000
_cell.length_c   1.000
_cell.angle_alpha   90.00
_cell.angle_beta   90.00
_cell.angle_gamma   90.00
#
_symmetry.space_group_name_H-M   'P 1'
#
loop_
_entity.id
_entity.type
_entity.pdbx_description
1 polymer ?
#
loop_
_entity_poly.entity_id
_entity_poly.type
_entity_poly.pdbx_seq_one_letter_code
_entity_poly.pdbx_strand_id
1 'polypeptide(L)'
;MVKITKEAALLYHSQGKPGKIEVVPTKPYSTQTDLSLAYSPGVAEPCLEIEKDPQTAYDYTAKGNLVAVISNGTAVLGLGDIGALSGKPVMEGKGLLFKIYAGIDVFDIEVNEKDPEKFIQAVKAIAPTFGGINLEDIKAPECFEIENRLKAELDIPVMHDDQHGTAIISSAGLLNALEVAGKKIENVRIVVNGAGASATSCTKLYVALGARKENILMLDSKGVITSDRPNLTESKKFFATDRRDVHTLEEAIKGADVFLGLSKGNVLTQDMVRSMADHPIVFALANPTPEISYEDAMASRPDVLMSTGRSDYPNQINNVIGFPYIFRGALDTQAKAINEEMKLAAVHAIADLAKQPVPDVVNEAYHVNNFTFGPDYFIPKPVDPRLITEVSMAVAKAAMESGVARKNITDWEAYKTRLRELMGQESKLTRQLYETARRDPQRVVFAEGIHPTMLKAAVEAKAEGICHPILLGNDERIEKLAKELDLSLEGIEIINLRHDREAERRERYARILSEKRARQGANLQESNDKMFERNYFGMMMVETGEADAFITGLYTKYSNTIKVAKEVIGIQPEYKHFGTMHILNSKKGTYFVADTLINRHPDTDTLIDIAKLSKKTVEFFNHTPTMAMLSYSNFGSDTEGSPAKVHDAVDYMQKEYPELAIDGEMQVNFALNTKLRDEKYPFTRLKGKEVNTLVFPNLSSANATYQLIQSMSETEVIGPIQMGLNKPIHFTDCEASVRDIVNITAVAVIDAIVDKKK
;
A
#
# COMPACT_ATOMS: atom_id res chain seq x y z
N MET A 1 23.06 -1.52 7.38
CA MET A 1 22.72 -0.53 6.34
C MET A 1 23.94 -0.07 5.57
N VAL A 2 23.80 0.21 4.27
CA VAL A 2 24.89 0.75 3.44
C VAL A 2 25.15 2.19 3.89
N LYS A 3 26.40 2.49 4.26
CA LYS A 3 26.81 3.87 4.62
C LYS A 3 26.75 4.74 3.36
N ILE A 4 25.84 5.72 3.34
CA ILE A 4 25.72 6.65 2.20
C ILE A 4 26.96 7.53 2.15
N THR A 5 27.70 7.47 1.04
CA THR A 5 28.87 8.33 0.79
C THR A 5 28.46 9.62 0.09
N LYS A 6 29.31 10.64 0.17
CA LYS A 6 29.11 11.92 -0.55
C LYS A 6 28.98 11.67 -2.06
N GLU A 7 29.84 10.82 -2.61
CA GLU A 7 29.85 10.48 -4.04
C GLU A 7 28.56 9.81 -4.48
N ALA A 8 28.05 8.85 -3.70
CA ALA A 8 26.79 8.17 -3.97
C ALA A 8 25.60 9.15 -3.94
N ALA A 9 25.59 10.07 -2.97
CA ALA A 9 24.53 11.09 -2.87
C ALA A 9 24.56 12.06 -4.07
N LEU A 10 25.74 12.55 -4.46
CA LEU A 10 25.89 13.42 -5.64
C LEU A 10 25.52 12.71 -6.94
N LEU A 11 25.94 11.45 -7.09
CA LEU A 11 25.60 10.62 -8.26
C LEU A 11 24.09 10.41 -8.38
N TYR A 12 23.41 10.10 -7.29
CA TYR A 12 21.94 9.94 -7.26
C TYR A 12 21.20 11.17 -7.80
N HIS A 13 21.68 12.39 -7.51
CA HIS A 13 21.02 13.63 -7.94
C HIS A 13 21.38 14.05 -9.38
N SER A 14 22.48 13.55 -9.92
CA SER A 14 23.01 13.97 -11.24
C SER A 14 22.90 12.90 -12.34
N GLN A 15 22.75 11.62 -11.98
CA GLN A 15 22.72 10.53 -12.94
C GLN A 15 21.41 10.54 -13.75
N GLY A 16 21.51 10.30 -15.06
CA GLY A 16 20.36 10.34 -15.95
C GLY A 16 19.82 11.76 -16.13
N LYS A 17 18.52 11.96 -15.88
CA LYS A 17 17.91 13.29 -15.84
C LYS A 17 18.17 13.92 -14.47
N PRO A 18 18.87 15.07 -14.37
CA PRO A 18 19.14 15.70 -13.08
C PRO A 18 17.86 16.11 -12.34
N GLY A 19 17.90 16.10 -11.01
CA GLY A 19 16.75 16.39 -10.16
C GLY A 19 15.93 15.15 -9.81
N LYS A 20 14.79 15.35 -9.13
CA LYS A 20 13.93 14.26 -8.63
C LYS A 20 12.48 14.35 -9.11
N ILE A 21 12.12 15.42 -9.78
CA ILE A 21 10.76 15.69 -10.26
C ILE A 21 10.77 16.03 -11.74
N GLU A 22 9.66 15.75 -12.41
CA GLU A 22 9.39 16.21 -13.77
C GLU A 22 7.90 16.48 -13.95
N VAL A 23 7.58 17.35 -14.91
CA VAL A 23 6.21 17.66 -15.31
C VAL A 23 5.89 16.90 -16.60
N VAL A 24 4.83 16.10 -16.58
CA VAL A 24 4.38 15.29 -17.71
C VAL A 24 2.92 15.60 -18.06
N PRO A 25 2.54 15.53 -19.36
CA PRO A 25 1.15 15.72 -19.77
C PRO A 25 0.24 14.62 -19.22
N THR A 26 -1.00 14.99 -18.83
CA THR A 26 -2.04 14.04 -18.35
C THR A 26 -3.12 13.78 -19.40
N LYS A 27 -3.10 14.50 -20.52
CA LYS A 27 -4.08 14.40 -21.61
C LYS A 27 -3.42 13.89 -22.88
N PRO A 28 -4.17 13.25 -23.81
CA PRO A 28 -3.66 12.90 -25.12
C PRO A 28 -3.20 14.14 -25.90
N TYR A 29 -2.14 13.98 -26.70
CA TYR A 29 -1.54 15.06 -27.50
C TYR A 29 -1.06 14.58 -28.88
N SER A 30 -1.60 13.44 -29.35
CA SER A 30 -1.09 12.77 -30.57
C SER A 30 -1.80 13.24 -31.83
N THR A 31 -2.99 13.86 -31.72
CA THR A 31 -3.81 14.29 -32.87
C THR A 31 -3.99 15.80 -32.90
N GLN A 32 -4.30 16.34 -34.08
CA GLN A 32 -4.64 17.76 -34.22
C GLN A 32 -5.88 18.14 -33.38
N THR A 33 -6.82 17.23 -33.24
CA THR A 33 -7.99 17.41 -32.37
C THR A 33 -7.58 17.53 -30.90
N ASP A 34 -6.70 16.66 -30.43
CA ASP A 34 -6.19 16.73 -29.05
C ASP A 34 -5.55 18.10 -28.77
N LEU A 35 -4.70 18.58 -29.70
CA LEU A 35 -4.04 19.88 -29.58
C LEU A 35 -5.01 21.04 -29.59
N SER A 36 -6.04 20.96 -30.42
CA SER A 36 -7.10 22.01 -30.51
C SER A 36 -7.96 22.05 -29.24
N LEU A 37 -8.20 20.91 -28.60
CA LEU A 37 -8.88 20.84 -27.30
C LEU A 37 -7.98 21.30 -26.16
N ALA A 38 -6.70 20.91 -26.19
CA ALA A 38 -5.74 21.21 -25.11
C ALA A 38 -5.32 22.68 -25.06
N TYR A 39 -5.34 23.39 -26.19
CA TYR A 39 -4.92 24.79 -26.32
C TYR A 39 -5.94 25.63 -27.09
N SER A 40 -5.67 26.06 -28.29
CA SER A 40 -6.57 26.95 -29.04
C SER A 40 -7.33 26.17 -30.10
N PRO A 41 -8.68 26.30 -30.22
CA PRO A 41 -9.58 27.20 -29.49
C PRO A 41 -10.20 26.62 -28.20
N GLY A 42 -10.11 25.29 -27.97
CA GLY A 42 -10.88 24.58 -26.94
C GLY A 42 -10.66 25.07 -25.51
N VAL A 43 -9.46 25.57 -25.18
CA VAL A 43 -9.11 26.06 -23.84
C VAL A 43 -9.92 27.29 -23.40
N ALA A 44 -10.56 28.00 -24.30
CA ALA A 44 -11.39 29.17 -23.97
C ALA A 44 -12.60 28.80 -23.09
N GLU A 45 -13.22 27.63 -23.32
CA GLU A 45 -14.40 27.20 -22.58
C GLU A 45 -14.15 27.02 -21.07
N PRO A 46 -13.16 26.23 -20.63
CA PRO A 46 -12.87 26.14 -19.21
C PRO A 46 -12.43 27.46 -18.59
N CYS A 47 -11.77 28.36 -19.34
CA CYS A 47 -11.45 29.70 -18.82
C CYS A 47 -12.72 30.51 -18.50
N LEU A 48 -13.71 30.47 -19.36
CA LEU A 48 -14.99 31.16 -19.16
C LEU A 48 -15.80 30.56 -17.99
N GLU A 49 -15.76 29.23 -17.81
CA GLU A 49 -16.43 28.62 -16.70
C GLU A 49 -15.76 28.96 -15.34
N ILE A 50 -14.42 29.03 -15.29
CA ILE A 50 -13.68 29.44 -14.10
C ILE A 50 -13.90 30.94 -13.80
N GLU A 51 -14.03 31.80 -14.80
CA GLU A 51 -14.39 33.22 -14.63
C GLU A 51 -15.75 33.38 -13.96
N LYS A 52 -16.75 32.59 -14.39
CA LYS A 52 -18.10 32.59 -13.79
C LYS A 52 -18.12 32.03 -12.36
N ASP A 53 -17.44 30.94 -12.14
CA ASP A 53 -17.34 30.27 -10.84
C ASP A 53 -15.91 29.75 -10.58
N PRO A 54 -15.11 30.48 -9.76
CA PRO A 54 -13.73 30.09 -9.44
C PRO A 54 -13.57 28.69 -8.82
N GLN A 55 -14.64 28.09 -8.25
CA GLN A 55 -14.57 26.73 -7.69
C GLN A 55 -14.39 25.68 -8.80
N THR A 56 -14.86 25.95 -10.02
CA THR A 56 -14.69 25.03 -11.16
C THR A 56 -13.21 24.87 -11.59
N ALA A 57 -12.31 25.73 -11.09
CA ALA A 57 -10.86 25.53 -11.27
C ALA A 57 -10.39 24.17 -10.70
N TYR A 58 -11.05 23.63 -9.68
CA TYR A 58 -10.79 22.30 -9.14
C TYR A 58 -11.21 21.16 -10.08
N ASP A 59 -12.14 21.42 -11.02
CA ASP A 59 -12.63 20.43 -11.98
C ASP A 59 -11.85 20.47 -13.30
N TYR A 60 -11.44 21.67 -13.72
CA TYR A 60 -10.84 21.87 -15.04
C TYR A 60 -9.32 22.02 -15.04
N THR A 61 -8.68 22.14 -13.88
CA THR A 61 -7.22 22.31 -13.76
C THR A 61 -6.58 21.33 -12.78
N ALA A 62 -5.24 21.32 -12.73
CA ALA A 62 -4.49 20.53 -11.76
C ALA A 62 -4.56 21.04 -10.31
N LYS A 63 -5.20 22.21 -10.07
CA LYS A 63 -5.25 22.90 -8.77
C LYS A 63 -5.64 21.97 -7.63
N GLY A 64 -6.64 21.11 -7.83
CA GLY A 64 -7.16 20.21 -6.79
C GLY A 64 -6.18 19.13 -6.29
N ASN A 65 -5.09 18.87 -7.04
CA ASN A 65 -4.07 17.90 -6.69
C ASN A 65 -2.66 18.49 -6.63
N LEU A 66 -2.51 19.81 -6.67
CA LEU A 66 -1.22 20.48 -6.76
C LEU A 66 -0.91 21.26 -5.48
N VAL A 67 0.22 20.92 -4.84
CA VAL A 67 0.74 21.59 -3.64
C VAL A 67 1.99 22.38 -4.00
N ALA A 68 2.11 23.59 -3.48
CA ALA A 68 3.38 24.30 -3.48
C ALA A 68 4.22 23.90 -2.25
N VAL A 69 5.45 23.49 -2.43
CA VAL A 69 6.46 23.37 -1.38
C VAL A 69 7.31 24.64 -1.44
N ILE A 70 7.18 25.51 -0.44
CA ILE A 70 7.76 26.86 -0.46
C ILE A 70 8.79 27.02 0.64
N SER A 71 10.00 27.48 0.26
CA SER A 71 11.10 27.75 1.19
C SER A 71 11.83 29.05 0.83
N ASN A 72 12.46 29.68 1.82
CA ASN A 72 13.46 30.71 1.59
C ASN A 72 14.89 30.27 1.96
N GLY A 73 15.06 29.02 2.33
CA GLY A 73 16.35 28.39 2.61
C GLY A 73 17.08 28.94 3.84
N THR A 74 16.33 29.46 4.83
CA THR A 74 16.91 30.06 6.04
C THR A 74 17.13 29.09 7.19
N ALA A 75 16.62 27.84 7.08
CA ALA A 75 16.79 26.79 8.09
C ALA A 75 16.90 25.39 7.46
N VAL A 76 17.71 25.25 6.39
CA VAL A 76 17.79 24.01 5.60
C VAL A 76 18.43 22.88 6.41
N LEU A 77 17.65 21.87 6.77
CA LEU A 77 18.09 20.70 7.57
C LEU A 77 18.93 21.14 8.80
N GLY A 78 20.06 20.52 9.05
CA GLY A 78 21.02 20.95 10.07
C GLY A 78 22.09 21.96 9.55
N LEU A 79 21.97 22.44 8.30
CA LEU A 79 22.95 23.32 7.65
C LEU A 79 22.68 24.81 7.91
N GLY A 80 21.48 25.17 8.36
CA GLY A 80 21.09 26.55 8.67
C GLY A 80 20.75 27.38 7.44
N ASP A 81 21.11 28.68 7.47
CA ASP A 81 20.80 29.65 6.42
C ASP A 81 21.80 29.52 5.24
N ILE A 82 21.51 28.65 4.30
CA ILE A 82 22.32 28.43 3.09
C ILE A 82 21.71 29.05 1.82
N GLY A 83 20.55 29.70 1.97
CA GLY A 83 19.84 30.40 0.90
C GLY A 83 18.89 29.54 0.08
N ALA A 84 17.93 30.19 -0.57
CA ALA A 84 16.81 29.57 -1.26
C ALA A 84 17.26 28.52 -2.30
N LEU A 85 18.13 28.89 -3.24
CA LEU A 85 18.59 27.99 -4.31
C LEU A 85 19.30 26.74 -3.77
N SER A 86 20.09 26.88 -2.71
CA SER A 86 20.78 25.74 -2.10
C SER A 86 19.82 24.76 -1.40
N GLY A 87 18.62 25.21 -1.02
CA GLY A 87 17.55 24.38 -0.46
C GLY A 87 16.81 23.53 -1.49
N LYS A 88 16.90 23.84 -2.80
CA LYS A 88 16.14 23.16 -3.84
C LYS A 88 16.20 21.63 -3.82
N PRO A 89 17.35 20.98 -3.62
CA PRO A 89 17.40 19.52 -3.55
C PRO A 89 16.51 18.92 -2.43
N VAL A 90 16.32 19.65 -1.32
CA VAL A 90 15.43 19.24 -0.23
C VAL A 90 13.97 19.41 -0.65
N MET A 91 13.63 20.51 -1.30
CA MET A 91 12.25 20.80 -1.75
C MET A 91 11.80 19.83 -2.84
N GLU A 92 12.67 19.49 -3.81
CA GLU A 92 12.41 18.40 -4.76
C GLU A 92 12.24 17.04 -4.05
N GLY A 93 13.02 16.79 -3.00
CA GLY A 93 12.85 15.59 -2.16
C GLY A 93 11.48 15.55 -1.48
N LYS A 94 11.02 16.69 -0.96
CA LYS A 94 9.68 16.82 -0.39
C LYS A 94 8.60 16.55 -1.45
N GLY A 95 8.76 17.10 -2.65
CA GLY A 95 7.86 16.84 -3.79
C GLY A 95 7.80 15.36 -4.16
N LEU A 96 8.94 14.68 -4.22
CA LEU A 96 9.01 13.24 -4.42
C LEU A 96 8.20 12.48 -3.37
N LEU A 97 8.34 12.82 -2.08
CA LEU A 97 7.61 12.16 -0.99
C LEU A 97 6.09 12.38 -1.09
N PHE A 98 5.63 13.59 -1.41
CA PHE A 98 4.23 13.86 -1.68
C PHE A 98 3.67 12.97 -2.81
N LYS A 99 4.45 12.78 -3.88
CA LYS A 99 4.03 12.00 -5.04
C LYS A 99 3.96 10.52 -4.73
N ILE A 100 5.03 9.93 -4.17
CA ILE A 100 5.09 8.49 -3.94
C ILE A 100 4.19 7.99 -2.80
N TYR A 101 3.88 8.83 -1.80
CA TYR A 101 3.08 8.43 -0.64
C TYR A 101 1.61 8.86 -0.71
N ALA A 102 1.28 9.89 -1.47
CA ALA A 102 -0.10 10.38 -1.52
C ALA A 102 -0.60 10.73 -2.93
N GLY A 103 0.16 10.47 -3.98
CA GLY A 103 -0.22 10.80 -5.36
C GLY A 103 -0.39 12.30 -5.63
N ILE A 104 0.15 13.17 -4.76
CA ILE A 104 0.04 14.62 -4.87
C ILE A 104 1.14 15.16 -5.76
N ASP A 105 0.76 16.02 -6.71
CA ASP A 105 1.69 16.75 -7.55
C ASP A 105 2.25 17.97 -6.81
N VAL A 106 3.53 18.29 -7.03
CA VAL A 106 4.20 19.39 -6.34
C VAL A 106 4.96 20.27 -7.31
N PHE A 107 4.85 21.58 -7.11
CA PHE A 107 5.86 22.52 -7.55
C PHE A 107 6.65 23.02 -6.34
N ASP A 108 7.96 22.83 -6.36
CA ASP A 108 8.86 23.43 -5.37
C ASP A 108 9.19 24.86 -5.79
N ILE A 109 9.07 25.79 -4.84
CA ILE A 109 9.23 27.24 -5.05
C ILE A 109 10.24 27.80 -4.06
N GLU A 110 11.42 28.10 -4.55
CA GLU A 110 12.51 28.70 -3.77
C GLU A 110 12.43 30.22 -3.86
N VAL A 111 11.89 30.85 -2.80
CA VAL A 111 11.72 32.32 -2.74
C VAL A 111 12.96 32.98 -2.17
N ASN A 112 13.71 33.70 -2.98
CA ASN A 112 14.91 34.42 -2.53
C ASN A 112 14.57 35.74 -1.84
N GLU A 113 13.80 35.65 -0.73
CA GLU A 113 13.40 36.79 0.09
C GLU A 113 13.38 36.37 1.58
N LYS A 114 14.05 37.17 2.43
CA LYS A 114 14.13 36.90 3.87
C LYS A 114 13.22 37.83 4.71
N ASP A 115 12.76 38.93 4.14
CA ASP A 115 11.78 39.79 4.75
C ASP A 115 10.42 39.12 4.81
N PRO A 116 9.82 38.88 5.98
CA PRO A 116 8.56 38.14 6.09
C PRO A 116 7.41 38.77 5.31
N GLU A 117 7.29 40.12 5.30
CA GLU A 117 6.22 40.78 4.58
C GLU A 117 6.30 40.53 3.07
N LYS A 118 7.48 40.73 2.48
CA LYS A 118 7.71 40.52 1.07
C LYS A 118 7.55 39.04 0.69
N PHE A 119 8.01 38.12 1.54
CA PHE A 119 7.82 36.69 1.35
C PHE A 119 6.32 36.34 1.33
N ILE A 120 5.54 36.83 2.31
CA ILE A 120 4.09 36.64 2.35
C ILE A 120 3.41 37.16 1.08
N GLN A 121 3.78 38.35 0.60
CA GLN A 121 3.20 38.92 -0.62
C GLN A 121 3.54 38.07 -1.86
N ALA A 122 4.78 37.55 -1.97
CA ALA A 122 5.15 36.65 -3.06
C ALA A 122 4.33 35.37 -3.03
N VAL A 123 4.17 34.73 -1.87
CA VAL A 123 3.38 33.51 -1.71
C VAL A 123 1.90 33.75 -2.04
N LYS A 124 1.34 34.86 -1.58
CA LYS A 124 -0.06 35.23 -1.90
C LYS A 124 -0.28 35.42 -3.40
N ALA A 125 0.68 36.01 -4.10
CA ALA A 125 0.57 36.26 -5.54
C ALA A 125 0.52 34.97 -6.37
N ILE A 126 1.18 33.90 -5.93
CA ILE A 126 1.20 32.59 -6.64
C ILE A 126 0.14 31.61 -6.12
N ALA A 127 -0.45 31.84 -4.95
CA ALA A 127 -1.41 30.95 -4.29
C ALA A 127 -2.61 30.50 -5.17
N PRO A 128 -3.13 31.30 -6.13
CA PRO A 128 -4.21 30.85 -7.01
C PRO A 128 -3.92 29.56 -7.78
N THR A 129 -2.65 29.25 -8.08
CA THR A 129 -2.22 28.05 -8.79
C THR A 129 -2.46 26.77 -8.01
N PHE A 130 -2.44 26.82 -6.67
CA PHE A 130 -2.32 25.67 -5.79
C PHE A 130 -3.59 25.33 -5.03
N GLY A 131 -3.78 24.05 -4.72
CA GLY A 131 -4.80 23.56 -3.82
C GLY A 131 -4.37 23.56 -2.36
N GLY A 132 -3.06 23.70 -2.09
CA GLY A 132 -2.46 23.76 -0.75
C GLY A 132 -1.01 24.24 -0.79
N ILE A 133 -0.49 24.66 0.37
CA ILE A 133 0.88 25.15 0.53
C ILE A 133 1.53 24.47 1.72
N ASN A 134 2.67 23.82 1.46
CA ASN A 134 3.61 23.34 2.46
C ASN A 134 4.76 24.34 2.60
N LEU A 135 4.92 24.95 3.75
CA LEU A 135 6.08 25.78 4.09
C LEU A 135 7.18 24.87 4.67
N GLU A 136 8.42 25.08 4.24
CA GLU A 136 9.55 24.23 4.57
C GLU A 136 10.82 25.03 4.81
N ASP A 137 11.66 24.61 5.77
CA ASP A 137 13.00 25.16 6.02
C ASP A 137 13.04 26.70 6.22
N ILE A 138 12.03 27.27 6.88
CA ILE A 138 11.95 28.68 7.24
C ILE A 138 12.28 28.83 8.73
N LYS A 139 13.27 29.67 9.04
CA LYS A 139 13.75 29.84 10.42
C LYS A 139 12.71 30.48 11.35
N ALA A 140 12.80 30.15 12.64
CA ALA A 140 12.10 30.86 13.70
C ALA A 140 12.87 32.15 14.11
N PRO A 141 12.18 33.23 14.53
CA PRO A 141 10.73 33.32 14.77
C PRO A 141 9.87 33.65 13.55
N GLU A 142 10.47 33.99 12.39
CA GLU A 142 9.80 34.47 11.18
C GLU A 142 8.77 33.46 10.64
N CYS A 143 9.05 32.16 10.76
CA CYS A 143 8.15 31.11 10.30
C CYS A 143 6.77 31.15 10.99
N PHE A 144 6.69 31.59 12.24
CA PHE A 144 5.41 31.72 12.95
C PHE A 144 4.53 32.83 12.37
N GLU A 145 5.13 33.99 12.11
CA GLU A 145 4.42 35.12 11.50
C GLU A 145 3.95 34.75 10.08
N ILE A 146 4.85 34.19 9.26
CA ILE A 146 4.58 33.82 7.89
C ILE A 146 3.42 32.82 7.84
N GLU A 147 3.49 31.75 8.60
CA GLU A 147 2.43 30.72 8.59
C GLU A 147 1.09 31.28 9.08
N ASN A 148 1.08 31.98 10.21
CA ASN A 148 -0.17 32.50 10.80
C ASN A 148 -0.87 33.47 9.86
N ARG A 149 -0.12 34.37 9.22
CA ARG A 149 -0.67 35.32 8.27
C ARG A 149 -1.17 34.65 7.00
N LEU A 150 -0.41 33.74 6.43
CA LEU A 150 -0.84 33.00 5.24
C LEU A 150 -2.11 32.17 5.52
N LYS A 151 -2.22 31.54 6.68
CA LYS A 151 -3.45 30.84 7.12
C LYS A 151 -4.65 31.78 7.25
N ALA A 152 -4.44 33.00 7.72
CA ALA A 152 -5.51 33.98 7.90
C ALA A 152 -5.93 34.67 6.59
N GLU A 153 -5.00 34.81 5.64
CA GLU A 153 -5.17 35.61 4.43
C GLU A 153 -5.43 34.77 3.16
N LEU A 154 -5.23 33.44 3.21
CA LEU A 154 -5.48 32.53 2.11
C LEU A 154 -6.67 31.60 2.41
N ASP A 155 -7.34 31.17 1.35
CA ASP A 155 -8.52 30.32 1.38
C ASP A 155 -8.20 28.87 0.90
N ILE A 156 -6.96 28.45 1.13
CA ILE A 156 -6.44 27.09 0.88
C ILE A 156 -5.61 26.62 2.07
N PRO A 157 -5.46 25.30 2.30
CA PRO A 157 -4.68 24.78 3.41
C PRO A 157 -3.21 25.20 3.32
N VAL A 158 -2.70 25.76 4.43
CA VAL A 158 -1.29 26.12 4.63
C VAL A 158 -0.79 25.41 5.87
N MET A 159 0.36 24.73 5.79
CA MET A 159 1.00 24.07 6.92
C MET A 159 2.53 24.19 6.81
N HIS A 160 3.19 24.51 7.92
CA HIS A 160 4.64 24.44 8.02
C HIS A 160 5.05 23.08 8.58
N ASP A 161 5.68 22.22 7.74
CA ASP A 161 5.93 20.83 8.14
C ASP A 161 6.92 20.68 9.28
N ASP A 162 7.99 21.49 9.34
CA ASP A 162 8.96 21.45 10.44
C ASP A 162 8.34 21.78 11.80
N GLN A 163 7.24 22.56 11.81
CA GLN A 163 6.50 22.85 13.03
C GLN A 163 5.52 21.73 13.37
N HIS A 164 4.69 21.34 12.41
CA HIS A 164 3.51 20.51 12.65
C HIS A 164 3.73 19.02 12.34
N GLY A 165 4.58 18.67 11.37
CA GLY A 165 4.89 17.29 11.05
C GLY A 165 5.51 16.56 12.25
N THR A 166 6.61 17.10 12.79
CA THR A 166 7.26 16.55 14.00
C THR A 166 6.30 16.50 15.19
N ALA A 167 5.46 17.54 15.38
CA ALA A 167 4.48 17.58 16.46
C ALA A 167 3.47 16.43 16.35
N ILE A 168 2.91 16.18 15.17
CA ILE A 168 1.92 15.13 14.94
C ILE A 168 2.54 13.75 15.17
N ILE A 169 3.69 13.47 14.57
CA ILE A 169 4.31 12.14 14.66
C ILE A 169 4.83 11.87 16.09
N SER A 170 5.47 12.84 16.73
CA SER A 170 5.90 12.68 18.11
C SER A 170 4.73 12.51 19.08
N SER A 171 3.59 13.16 18.80
CA SER A 171 2.36 12.99 19.58
C SER A 171 1.78 11.58 19.45
N ALA A 172 1.72 11.05 18.23
CA ALA A 172 1.28 9.66 18.01
C ALA A 172 2.22 8.66 18.72
N GLY A 173 3.53 8.87 18.59
CA GLY A 173 4.53 8.06 19.28
C GLY A 173 4.42 8.19 20.81
N LEU A 174 4.14 9.39 21.34
CA LEU A 174 3.97 9.60 22.78
C LEU A 174 2.76 8.83 23.32
N LEU A 175 1.61 8.91 22.64
CA LEU A 175 0.39 8.18 23.07
C LEU A 175 0.67 6.69 23.20
N ASN A 176 1.31 6.09 22.18
CA ASN A 176 1.62 4.67 22.18
C ASN A 176 2.74 4.30 23.16
N ALA A 177 3.78 5.12 23.27
CA ALA A 177 4.84 4.88 24.25
C ALA A 177 4.31 4.97 25.71
N LEU A 178 3.37 5.86 25.98
CA LEU A 178 2.68 5.94 27.27
C LEU A 178 1.85 4.68 27.56
N GLU A 179 1.16 4.15 26.55
CA GLU A 179 0.40 2.90 26.68
C GLU A 179 1.34 1.73 26.97
N VAL A 180 2.44 1.60 26.25
CA VAL A 180 3.48 0.57 26.51
C VAL A 180 4.09 0.73 27.90
N ALA A 181 4.32 1.97 28.36
CA ALA A 181 4.84 2.26 29.70
C ALA A 181 3.78 2.11 30.82
N GLY A 182 2.51 1.91 30.50
CA GLY A 182 1.41 1.88 31.48
C GLY A 182 1.15 3.23 32.15
N LYS A 183 1.43 4.35 31.48
CA LYS A 183 1.31 5.73 32.00
C LYS A 183 0.16 6.49 31.35
N LYS A 184 -0.35 7.51 32.05
CA LYS A 184 -1.40 8.40 31.53
C LYS A 184 -0.84 9.78 31.27
N ILE A 185 -1.19 10.39 30.14
CA ILE A 185 -0.64 11.64 29.66
C ILE A 185 -0.84 12.81 30.65
N GLU A 186 -1.96 12.84 31.37
CA GLU A 186 -2.27 13.86 32.36
C GLU A 186 -1.39 13.81 33.62
N ASN A 187 -0.69 12.69 33.86
CA ASN A 187 0.08 12.47 35.08
C ASN A 187 1.60 12.52 34.87
N VAL A 188 2.06 12.45 33.62
CA VAL A 188 3.49 12.39 33.32
C VAL A 188 4.18 13.75 33.43
N ARG A 189 5.45 13.69 33.88
CA ARG A 189 6.35 14.85 33.89
C ARG A 189 7.18 14.84 32.59
N ILE A 190 7.08 15.93 31.85
CA ILE A 190 7.69 16.07 30.52
C ILE A 190 8.80 17.12 30.59
N VAL A 191 9.98 16.77 30.14
CA VAL A 191 11.12 17.68 29.96
C VAL A 191 11.36 17.90 28.49
N VAL A 192 11.26 19.15 28.04
CA VAL A 192 11.47 19.55 26.63
C VAL A 192 12.78 20.31 26.52
N ASN A 193 13.77 19.73 25.89
CA ASN A 193 15.07 20.35 25.67
C ASN A 193 15.14 20.98 24.28
N GLY A 194 14.87 22.26 24.21
CA GLY A 194 14.69 23.10 23.04
C GLY A 194 13.48 24.01 23.21
N ALA A 195 13.52 25.18 22.61
CA ALA A 195 12.42 26.15 22.63
C ALA A 195 12.25 26.83 21.26
N GLY A 196 12.58 26.09 20.20
CA GLY A 196 12.38 26.48 18.81
C GLY A 196 10.96 26.17 18.32
N ALA A 197 10.76 26.30 17.01
CA ALA A 197 9.47 26.08 16.36
C ALA A 197 8.89 24.69 16.63
N SER A 198 9.67 23.63 16.33
CA SER A 198 9.23 22.24 16.53
C SER A 198 8.93 21.93 18.00
N ALA A 199 9.81 22.33 18.93
CA ALA A 199 9.62 22.09 20.37
C ALA A 199 8.34 22.74 20.89
N THR A 200 8.08 23.98 20.48
CA THR A 200 6.86 24.72 20.86
C THR A 200 5.61 24.04 20.31
N SER A 201 5.62 23.62 19.05
CA SER A 201 4.48 22.97 18.39
C SER A 201 4.21 21.58 18.95
N CYS A 202 5.25 20.76 19.19
CA CYS A 202 5.11 19.46 19.85
C CYS A 202 4.46 19.61 21.23
N THR A 203 4.98 20.53 22.03
CA THR A 203 4.50 20.72 23.41
C THR A 203 3.06 21.23 23.45
N LYS A 204 2.67 22.13 22.54
CA LYS A 204 1.27 22.56 22.40
C LYS A 204 0.34 21.41 22.07
N LEU A 205 0.75 20.54 21.15
CA LEU A 205 -0.07 19.39 20.75
C LEU A 205 -0.16 18.35 21.88
N TYR A 206 0.91 18.15 22.66
CA TYR A 206 0.85 17.31 23.88
C TYR A 206 -0.15 17.86 24.90
N VAL A 207 -0.21 19.17 25.08
CA VAL A 207 -1.23 19.81 25.95
C VAL A 207 -2.64 19.61 25.39
N ALA A 208 -2.82 19.74 24.08
CA ALA A 208 -4.11 19.46 23.43
C ALA A 208 -4.56 17.98 23.58
N LEU A 209 -3.62 17.05 23.70
CA LEU A 209 -3.87 15.64 23.98
C LEU A 209 -4.10 15.33 25.47
N GLY A 210 -3.96 16.31 26.38
CA GLY A 210 -4.24 16.18 27.79
C GLY A 210 -3.04 16.27 28.73
N ALA A 211 -1.83 16.52 28.23
CA ALA A 211 -0.68 16.79 29.09
C ALA A 211 -0.92 18.07 29.91
N ARG A 212 -0.68 18.02 31.21
CA ARG A 212 -0.84 19.18 32.06
C ARG A 212 0.35 20.10 31.92
N LYS A 213 0.09 21.39 31.63
CA LYS A 213 1.11 22.41 31.41
C LYS A 213 2.06 22.55 32.61
N GLU A 214 1.55 22.43 33.83
CA GLU A 214 2.32 22.50 35.07
C GLU A 214 3.32 21.35 35.25
N ASN A 215 3.13 20.27 34.54
CA ASN A 215 4.04 19.09 34.54
C ASN A 215 5.11 19.19 33.45
N ILE A 216 5.14 20.26 32.67
CA ILE A 216 6.08 20.45 31.56
C ILE A 216 7.16 21.42 31.93
N LEU A 217 8.41 21.03 31.81
CA LEU A 217 9.58 21.91 31.94
C LEU A 217 10.24 22.09 30.57
N MET A 218 10.23 23.29 30.03
CA MET A 218 10.88 23.65 28.79
C MET A 218 12.21 24.36 29.05
N LEU A 219 13.25 23.96 28.30
CA LEU A 219 14.59 24.51 28.41
C LEU A 219 15.04 25.12 27.08
N ASP A 220 15.79 26.18 27.16
CA ASP A 220 16.57 26.72 26.05
C ASP A 220 18.08 26.75 26.40
N SER A 221 18.91 27.37 25.56
CA SER A 221 20.37 27.49 25.78
C SER A 221 20.80 28.12 27.10
N LYS A 222 19.86 28.76 27.81
CA LYS A 222 20.09 29.40 29.11
C LYS A 222 19.52 28.59 30.28
N GLY A 223 19.04 27.37 30.05
CA GLY A 223 18.41 26.49 31.04
C GLY A 223 16.89 26.58 31.06
N VAL A 224 16.28 26.18 32.19
CA VAL A 224 14.82 26.16 32.36
C VAL A 224 14.21 27.56 32.12
N ILE A 225 13.12 27.58 31.34
CA ILE A 225 12.40 28.85 31.06
C ILE A 225 11.48 29.16 32.22
N THR A 226 11.90 30.12 33.03
CA THR A 226 11.14 30.61 34.20
C THR A 226 10.40 31.91 33.90
N SER A 227 9.26 32.16 34.60
CA SER A 227 8.38 33.28 34.32
C SER A 227 9.00 34.67 34.66
N ASP A 228 10.05 34.71 35.47
CA ASP A 228 10.80 35.92 35.82
C ASP A 228 11.92 36.28 34.81
N ARG A 229 12.18 35.44 33.83
CA ARG A 229 13.20 35.74 32.80
C ARG A 229 12.77 36.90 31.92
N PRO A 230 13.67 37.91 31.71
CA PRO A 230 13.36 39.04 30.85
C PRO A 230 13.32 38.64 29.37
N ASN A 231 12.59 39.38 28.56
CA ASN A 231 12.57 39.28 27.08
C ASN A 231 12.16 37.93 26.54
N LEU A 232 11.22 37.22 27.19
CA LEU A 232 10.64 36.00 26.64
C LEU A 232 9.72 36.33 25.47
N THR A 233 9.83 35.53 24.38
CA THR A 233 8.84 35.54 23.30
C THR A 233 7.50 35.01 23.80
N GLU A 234 6.39 35.31 23.11
CA GLU A 234 5.06 34.84 23.52
C GLU A 234 4.99 33.29 23.63
N SER A 235 5.65 32.58 22.72
CA SER A 235 5.74 31.11 22.77
C SER A 235 6.47 30.61 24.02
N LYS A 236 7.55 31.28 24.43
CA LYS A 236 8.29 30.95 25.66
C LYS A 236 7.54 31.34 26.92
N LYS A 237 6.84 32.48 26.93
CA LYS A 237 5.97 32.85 28.05
C LYS A 237 4.89 31.85 28.32
N PHE A 238 4.32 31.25 27.26
CA PHE A 238 3.28 30.21 27.40
C PHE A 238 3.75 29.00 28.22
N PHE A 239 5.01 28.58 28.08
CA PHE A 239 5.59 27.43 28.79
C PHE A 239 6.49 27.81 29.97
N ALA A 240 6.61 29.08 30.29
CA ALA A 240 7.42 29.52 31.45
C ALA A 240 6.85 28.97 32.75
N THR A 241 7.72 28.44 33.60
CA THR A 241 7.37 27.87 34.91
C THR A 241 7.68 28.82 36.05
N ASP A 242 6.92 28.71 37.16
CA ASP A 242 7.21 29.40 38.39
C ASP A 242 8.17 28.69 39.33
N ARG A 243 8.63 27.50 38.97
CA ARG A 243 9.63 26.71 39.70
C ARG A 243 10.98 27.43 39.69
N ARG A 244 11.57 27.63 40.90
CA ARG A 244 12.88 28.27 41.10
C ARG A 244 13.94 27.33 41.62
N ASP A 245 13.59 26.07 41.80
CA ASP A 245 14.43 24.98 42.32
C ASP A 245 15.11 24.16 41.23
N VAL A 246 14.81 24.46 39.95
CA VAL A 246 15.32 23.72 38.79
C VAL A 246 15.82 24.69 37.72
N HIS A 247 17.10 24.58 37.35
CA HIS A 247 17.74 25.50 36.41
C HIS A 247 18.35 24.81 35.19
N THR A 248 18.87 23.59 35.38
CA THR A 248 19.62 22.84 34.35
C THR A 248 18.84 21.66 33.84
N LEU A 249 19.29 21.07 32.70
CA LEU A 249 18.73 19.85 32.18
C LEU A 249 18.90 18.68 33.16
N GLU A 250 20.07 18.58 33.79
CA GLU A 250 20.38 17.53 34.77
C GLU A 250 19.42 17.57 35.99
N GLU A 251 19.05 18.77 36.45
CA GLU A 251 18.07 18.92 37.52
C GLU A 251 16.65 18.62 37.06
N ALA A 252 16.26 19.10 35.86
CA ALA A 252 14.92 18.95 35.31
C ALA A 252 14.57 17.47 35.00
N ILE A 253 15.56 16.68 34.51
CA ILE A 253 15.34 15.31 34.05
C ILE A 253 15.11 14.32 35.21
N LYS A 254 15.55 14.63 36.43
CA LYS A 254 15.40 13.75 37.60
C LYS A 254 13.95 13.36 37.85
N GLY A 255 13.63 12.08 37.72
CA GLY A 255 12.30 11.54 37.87
C GLY A 255 11.30 12.03 36.81
N ALA A 256 11.74 12.57 35.69
CA ALA A 256 10.88 12.85 34.53
C ALA A 256 10.45 11.56 33.85
N ASP A 257 9.21 11.50 33.34
CA ASP A 257 8.68 10.37 32.62
C ASP A 257 9.04 10.43 31.13
N VAL A 258 9.07 11.63 30.56
CA VAL A 258 9.26 11.88 29.13
C VAL A 258 10.35 12.93 28.93
N PHE A 259 11.29 12.64 28.05
CA PHE A 259 12.25 13.59 27.50
C PHE A 259 11.96 13.80 26.02
N LEU A 260 11.78 15.07 25.63
CA LEU A 260 11.68 15.48 24.23
C LEU A 260 12.87 16.38 23.89
N GLY A 261 13.80 15.86 23.10
CA GLY A 261 14.98 16.55 22.62
C GLY A 261 14.77 17.12 21.22
N LEU A 262 14.87 18.45 21.10
CA LEU A 262 14.75 19.21 19.84
C LEU A 262 15.75 20.36 19.84
N SER A 263 17.01 20.05 20.18
CA SER A 263 18.03 21.08 20.40
C SER A 263 19.34 20.75 19.65
N LYS A 264 20.29 20.16 20.30
CA LYS A 264 21.59 19.75 19.72
C LYS A 264 22.03 18.39 20.26
N GLY A 265 22.88 17.72 19.49
CA GLY A 265 23.37 16.39 19.84
C GLY A 265 24.20 16.33 21.11
N ASN A 266 24.23 15.14 21.72
CA ASN A 266 25.10 14.76 22.84
C ASN A 266 24.90 15.61 24.12
N VAL A 267 23.69 16.02 24.43
CA VAL A 267 23.36 16.82 25.63
C VAL A 267 22.72 15.99 26.74
N LEU A 268 22.16 14.81 26.41
CA LEU A 268 21.58 13.88 27.38
C LEU A 268 22.57 12.75 27.67
N THR A 269 22.95 12.57 28.94
CA THR A 269 23.91 11.56 29.34
C THR A 269 23.21 10.29 29.84
N GLN A 270 23.95 9.16 29.89
CA GLN A 270 23.44 7.91 30.47
C GLN A 270 22.97 8.09 31.93
N ASP A 271 23.71 8.86 32.73
CA ASP A 271 23.34 9.10 34.14
C ASP A 271 22.04 9.93 34.26
N MET A 272 21.83 10.88 33.36
CA MET A 272 20.56 11.59 33.27
C MET A 272 19.41 10.64 32.93
N VAL A 273 19.57 9.73 31.98
CA VAL A 273 18.54 8.71 31.64
C VAL A 273 18.28 7.78 32.84
N ARG A 274 19.34 7.36 33.56
CA ARG A 274 19.19 6.52 34.78
C ARG A 274 18.40 7.25 35.88
N SER A 275 18.46 8.58 35.94
CA SER A 275 17.76 9.38 36.92
C SER A 275 16.29 9.65 36.62
N MET A 276 15.81 9.28 35.43
CA MET A 276 14.40 9.38 35.03
C MET A 276 13.50 8.41 35.81
N ALA A 277 12.20 8.59 35.70
CA ALA A 277 11.19 7.70 36.26
C ALA A 277 11.28 6.28 35.63
N ASP A 278 10.57 5.30 36.21
CA ASP A 278 10.49 3.96 35.63
C ASP A 278 9.85 4.00 34.25
N HIS A 279 10.29 3.12 33.33
CA HIS A 279 9.86 3.08 31.93
C HIS A 279 9.90 4.48 31.27
N PRO A 280 11.08 5.13 31.23
CA PRO A 280 11.19 6.46 30.68
C PRO A 280 11.06 6.46 29.17
N ILE A 281 10.40 7.48 28.65
CA ILE A 281 10.23 7.72 27.22
C ILE A 281 11.24 8.77 26.80
N VAL A 282 12.12 8.41 25.86
CA VAL A 282 13.20 9.31 25.38
C VAL A 282 13.07 9.53 23.88
N PHE A 283 12.65 10.73 23.49
CA PHE A 283 12.59 11.18 22.11
C PHE A 283 13.78 12.10 21.81
N ALA A 284 14.85 11.56 21.23
CA ALA A 284 16.06 12.29 20.89
C ALA A 284 16.05 12.62 19.40
N LEU A 285 15.53 13.78 19.03
CA LEU A 285 15.15 14.14 17.66
C LEU A 285 16.09 15.16 16.99
N ALA A 286 17.16 15.58 17.65
CA ALA A 286 18.14 16.48 17.03
C ALA A 286 18.82 15.82 15.82
N ASN A 287 18.98 16.59 14.74
CA ASN A 287 19.63 16.17 13.50
C ASN A 287 20.88 17.01 13.24
N PRO A 288 21.98 16.42 12.71
CA PRO A 288 22.17 15.01 12.34
C PRO A 288 22.52 14.08 13.50
N THR A 289 22.88 14.64 14.67
CA THR A 289 23.28 13.88 15.87
C THR A 289 22.20 14.02 16.94
N PRO A 290 21.63 12.92 17.45
CA PRO A 290 20.62 12.97 18.49
C PRO A 290 21.20 13.42 19.84
N GLU A 291 20.35 13.84 20.77
CA GLU A 291 20.73 14.27 22.13
C GLU A 291 21.44 13.18 22.93
N ILE A 292 21.13 11.93 22.66
CA ILE A 292 21.84 10.71 23.12
C ILE A 292 21.76 9.67 22.01
N SER A 293 22.82 8.86 21.82
CA SER A 293 22.77 7.76 20.87
C SER A 293 21.77 6.67 21.32
N TYR A 294 21.23 5.93 20.38
CA TYR A 294 20.34 4.81 20.71
C TYR A 294 21.03 3.79 21.61
N GLU A 295 22.28 3.46 21.28
CA GLU A 295 23.12 2.51 22.03
C GLU A 295 23.35 2.96 23.47
N ASP A 296 23.67 4.25 23.69
CA ASP A 296 23.89 4.79 25.03
C ASP A 296 22.61 4.84 25.85
N ALA A 297 21.49 5.20 25.24
CA ALA A 297 20.18 5.20 25.90
C ALA A 297 19.81 3.77 26.35
N MET A 298 19.88 2.78 25.46
CA MET A 298 19.59 1.38 25.80
C MET A 298 20.57 0.76 26.79
N ALA A 299 21.86 1.17 26.73
CA ALA A 299 22.88 0.73 27.71
C ALA A 299 22.68 1.36 29.10
N SER A 300 21.96 2.49 29.20
CA SER A 300 21.74 3.17 30.48
C SER A 300 20.78 2.37 31.38
N ARG A 301 19.70 1.81 30.80
CA ARG A 301 18.71 1.00 31.50
C ARG A 301 17.81 0.23 30.48
N PRO A 302 17.36 -0.99 30.81
CA PRO A 302 16.67 -1.88 29.84
C PRO A 302 15.20 -1.51 29.57
N ASP A 303 14.59 -0.65 30.38
CA ASP A 303 13.18 -0.27 30.30
C ASP A 303 12.93 1.06 29.55
N VAL A 304 13.96 1.61 28.88
CA VAL A 304 13.85 2.82 28.07
C VAL A 304 13.01 2.57 26.82
N LEU A 305 12.03 3.42 26.59
CA LEU A 305 11.31 3.50 25.32
C LEU A 305 11.93 4.60 24.47
N MET A 306 12.71 4.20 23.47
CA MET A 306 13.55 5.10 22.68
C MET A 306 12.96 5.37 21.29
N SER A 307 13.03 6.64 20.88
CA SER A 307 12.72 7.10 19.52
C SER A 307 13.74 8.11 19.04
N THR A 308 14.06 8.08 17.75
CA THR A 308 14.96 9.04 17.11
C THR A 308 14.40 9.49 15.76
N GLY A 309 14.99 10.52 15.15
CA GLY A 309 14.70 10.91 13.76
C GLY A 309 15.36 9.99 12.71
N ARG A 310 16.23 9.06 13.11
CA ARG A 310 17.03 8.22 12.20
C ARG A 310 16.25 6.98 11.77
N SER A 311 16.38 6.63 10.48
CA SER A 311 15.72 5.46 9.87
C SER A 311 16.35 4.10 10.22
N ASP A 312 17.55 4.12 10.81
CA ASP A 312 18.32 2.93 11.16
C ASP A 312 18.00 2.37 12.55
N TYR A 313 17.11 3.04 13.30
CA TYR A 313 16.68 2.60 14.63
C TYR A 313 15.17 2.31 14.70
N PRO A 314 14.72 1.56 15.73
CA PRO A 314 13.30 1.39 16.03
C PRO A 314 12.59 2.74 16.26
N ASN A 315 11.27 2.75 16.04
CA ASN A 315 10.40 3.89 16.37
C ASN A 315 10.86 5.24 15.80
N GLN A 316 11.20 5.27 14.51
CA GLN A 316 11.61 6.50 13.83
C GLN A 316 10.48 7.54 13.85
N ILE A 317 10.75 8.73 14.37
CA ILE A 317 9.89 9.90 14.20
C ILE A 317 10.29 10.58 12.89
N ASN A 318 9.44 10.43 11.87
CA ASN A 318 9.67 10.95 10.52
C ASN A 318 8.40 11.62 10.01
N ASN A 319 8.48 12.88 9.62
CA ASN A 319 7.34 13.68 9.16
C ASN A 319 6.62 13.05 7.95
N VAL A 320 7.29 12.21 7.17
CA VAL A 320 6.72 11.51 6.00
C VAL A 320 5.54 10.59 6.37
N ILE A 321 5.45 10.15 7.62
CA ILE A 321 4.31 9.36 8.13
C ILE A 321 3.03 10.21 8.24
N GLY A 322 3.14 11.55 8.21
CA GLY A 322 2.02 12.47 8.44
C GLY A 322 1.69 13.37 7.26
N PHE A 323 2.62 14.26 6.86
CA PHE A 323 2.29 15.38 5.98
C PHE A 323 1.65 14.98 4.64
N PRO A 324 2.06 13.90 3.94
CA PRO A 324 1.46 13.58 2.64
C PRO A 324 -0.02 13.25 2.77
N TYR A 325 -0.37 12.51 3.80
CA TYR A 325 -1.73 12.02 4.03
C TYR A 325 -2.64 13.11 4.61
N ILE A 326 -2.08 14.02 5.42
CA ILE A 326 -2.80 15.21 5.93
C ILE A 326 -3.19 16.10 4.75
N PHE A 327 -2.26 16.40 3.84
CA PHE A 327 -2.56 17.15 2.62
C PHE A 327 -3.53 16.39 1.72
N ARG A 328 -3.43 15.06 1.61
CA ARG A 328 -4.38 14.26 0.82
C ARG A 328 -5.82 14.42 1.34
N GLY A 329 -6.05 14.26 2.63
CA GLY A 329 -7.36 14.46 3.24
C GLY A 329 -7.89 15.89 3.08
N ALA A 330 -7.01 16.88 3.23
CA ALA A 330 -7.35 18.30 3.04
C ALA A 330 -7.70 18.63 1.58
N LEU A 331 -6.92 18.15 0.60
CA LEU A 331 -7.18 18.38 -0.83
C LEU A 331 -8.46 17.70 -1.30
N ASP A 332 -8.72 16.46 -0.89
CA ASP A 332 -9.89 15.69 -1.34
C ASP A 332 -11.21 16.27 -0.84
N THR A 333 -11.18 16.95 0.31
CA THR A 333 -12.30 17.73 0.85
C THR A 333 -12.28 19.21 0.42
N GLN A 334 -11.29 19.62 -0.38
CA GLN A 334 -11.06 21.02 -0.75
C GLN A 334 -11.10 21.94 0.47
N ALA A 335 -10.43 21.52 1.56
CA ALA A 335 -10.45 22.23 2.84
C ALA A 335 -9.88 23.64 2.72
N LYS A 336 -10.43 24.58 3.49
CA LYS A 336 -9.93 25.96 3.58
C LYS A 336 -8.66 26.08 4.41
N ALA A 337 -8.47 25.15 5.34
CA ALA A 337 -7.36 25.14 6.28
C ALA A 337 -7.04 23.72 6.74
N ILE A 338 -5.84 23.51 7.26
CA ILE A 338 -5.50 22.38 8.13
C ILE A 338 -5.57 22.91 9.58
N ASN A 339 -6.66 22.56 10.28
CA ASN A 339 -6.95 23.01 11.64
C ASN A 339 -6.44 22.01 12.71
N GLU A 340 -6.68 22.34 14.00
CA GLU A 340 -6.22 21.50 15.12
C GLU A 340 -6.95 20.14 15.14
N GLU A 341 -8.25 20.12 14.82
CA GLU A 341 -9.06 18.90 14.76
C GLU A 341 -8.50 17.90 13.73
N MET A 342 -8.10 18.39 12.57
CA MET A 342 -7.47 17.57 11.53
C MET A 342 -6.12 17.01 11.96
N LYS A 343 -5.30 17.81 12.67
CA LYS A 343 -4.02 17.38 13.22
C LYS A 343 -4.19 16.32 14.31
N LEU A 344 -5.13 16.50 15.22
CA LEU A 344 -5.46 15.52 16.26
C LEU A 344 -6.00 14.22 15.67
N ALA A 345 -6.85 14.31 14.63
CA ALA A 345 -7.33 13.13 13.91
C ALA A 345 -6.18 12.35 13.27
N ALA A 346 -5.20 13.03 12.68
CA ALA A 346 -4.00 12.39 12.15
C ALA A 346 -3.17 11.70 13.26
N VAL A 347 -2.99 12.35 14.41
CA VAL A 347 -2.29 11.78 15.58
C VAL A 347 -2.93 10.44 16.00
N HIS A 348 -4.25 10.44 16.20
CA HIS A 348 -4.97 9.23 16.63
C HIS A 348 -4.91 8.14 15.55
N ALA A 349 -5.12 8.49 14.28
CA ALA A 349 -5.06 7.51 13.19
C ALA A 349 -3.68 6.83 13.09
N ILE A 350 -2.59 7.59 13.22
CA ILE A 350 -1.22 7.06 13.21
C ILE A 350 -0.97 6.19 14.44
N ALA A 351 -1.41 6.63 15.62
CA ALA A 351 -1.25 5.86 16.85
C ALA A 351 -2.01 4.52 16.80
N ASP A 352 -3.26 4.54 16.35
CA ASP A 352 -4.09 3.33 16.27
C ASP A 352 -3.58 2.36 15.19
N LEU A 353 -3.02 2.86 14.10
CA LEU A 353 -2.46 2.03 13.03
C LEU A 353 -1.28 1.16 13.52
N ALA A 354 -0.44 1.67 14.43
CA ALA A 354 0.67 0.92 14.99
C ALA A 354 0.23 -0.31 15.81
N LYS A 355 -1.02 -0.31 16.31
CA LYS A 355 -1.60 -1.38 17.13
C LYS A 355 -2.23 -2.49 16.28
N GLN A 356 -2.38 -2.28 15.00
CA GLN A 356 -2.94 -3.26 14.07
C GLN A 356 -1.86 -4.20 13.53
N PRO A 357 -2.19 -5.45 13.13
CA PRO A 357 -1.25 -6.37 12.50
C PRO A 357 -0.53 -5.72 11.32
N VAL A 358 0.79 -5.85 11.28
CA VAL A 358 1.62 -5.16 10.27
C VAL A 358 1.66 -5.97 8.97
N PRO A 359 1.39 -5.37 7.80
CA PRO A 359 1.45 -6.06 6.50
C PRO A 359 2.84 -6.61 6.19
N ASP A 360 2.90 -7.78 5.52
CA ASP A 360 4.17 -8.42 5.19
C ASP A 360 5.09 -7.55 4.34
N VAL A 361 4.55 -6.74 3.44
CA VAL A 361 5.35 -5.79 2.64
C VAL A 361 6.17 -4.84 3.51
N VAL A 362 5.69 -4.49 4.71
CA VAL A 362 6.43 -3.66 5.67
C VAL A 362 7.53 -4.49 6.35
N ASN A 363 7.20 -5.72 6.78
CA ASN A 363 8.15 -6.63 7.40
C ASN A 363 9.31 -6.96 6.46
N GLU A 364 9.02 -7.25 5.20
CA GLU A 364 10.00 -7.52 4.13
C GLU A 364 10.91 -6.33 3.86
N ALA A 365 10.34 -5.12 3.76
CA ALA A 365 11.10 -3.89 3.52
C ALA A 365 12.15 -3.60 4.60
N TYR A 366 11.92 -4.08 5.83
CA TYR A 366 12.84 -3.92 6.95
C TYR A 366 13.61 -5.20 7.32
N HIS A 367 13.43 -6.29 6.55
CA HIS A 367 14.09 -7.58 6.78
C HIS A 367 13.84 -8.16 8.17
N VAL A 368 12.62 -8.04 8.68
CA VAL A 368 12.16 -8.60 9.96
C VAL A 368 11.07 -9.63 9.72
N ASN A 369 10.93 -10.58 10.64
CA ASN A 369 9.91 -11.62 10.51
C ASN A 369 8.50 -11.08 10.77
N ASN A 370 8.35 -10.23 11.77
CA ASN A 370 7.08 -9.59 12.11
C ASN A 370 7.31 -8.41 13.07
N PHE A 371 6.71 -7.26 12.78
CA PHE A 371 6.59 -6.18 13.74
C PHE A 371 5.35 -6.40 14.59
N THR A 372 5.48 -6.24 15.90
CA THR A 372 4.36 -6.27 16.85
C THR A 372 4.39 -5.04 17.72
N PHE A 373 3.20 -4.52 18.08
CA PHE A 373 3.09 -3.37 18.97
C PHE A 373 3.82 -3.59 20.29
N GLY A 374 4.68 -2.67 20.68
CA GLY A 374 5.51 -2.78 21.87
C GLY A 374 6.69 -1.81 21.87
N PRO A 375 7.71 -2.05 22.74
CA PRO A 375 8.85 -1.15 22.92
C PRO A 375 9.61 -0.80 21.63
N ASP A 376 9.72 -1.76 20.69
CA ASP A 376 10.46 -1.60 19.44
C ASP A 376 9.57 -1.19 18.24
N TYR A 377 8.25 -1.16 18.44
CA TYR A 377 7.30 -0.76 17.41
C TYR A 377 6.06 -0.11 18.02
N PHE A 378 6.11 1.20 18.27
CA PHE A 378 4.96 2.01 18.68
C PHE A 378 4.68 3.17 17.70
N ILE A 379 5.38 3.21 16.56
CA ILE A 379 5.15 4.13 15.45
C ILE A 379 5.16 3.32 14.15
N PRO A 380 4.18 3.51 13.23
CA PRO A 380 4.19 2.85 11.93
C PRO A 380 5.43 3.19 11.12
N LYS A 381 5.84 2.30 10.22
CA LYS A 381 6.95 2.57 9.31
C LYS A 381 6.50 3.45 8.13
N PRO A 382 7.38 4.31 7.57
CA PRO A 382 7.05 5.17 6.42
C PRO A 382 6.48 4.43 5.20
N VAL A 383 6.91 3.18 4.98
CA VAL A 383 6.48 2.34 3.85
C VAL A 383 5.15 1.63 4.09
N ASP A 384 4.49 1.84 5.23
CA ASP A 384 3.21 1.17 5.54
C ASP A 384 2.11 1.65 4.57
N PRO A 385 1.60 0.75 3.71
CA PRO A 385 0.64 1.12 2.67
C PRO A 385 -0.73 1.55 3.21
N ARG A 386 -1.01 1.29 4.48
CA ARG A 386 -2.28 1.64 5.14
C ARG A 386 -2.34 3.12 5.54
N LEU A 387 -1.18 3.79 5.66
CA LEU A 387 -1.12 5.20 6.07
C LEU A 387 -2.00 6.10 5.20
N ILE A 388 -2.02 5.89 3.89
CA ILE A 388 -2.83 6.73 2.99
C ILE A 388 -4.34 6.59 3.27
N THR A 389 -4.82 5.39 3.57
CA THR A 389 -6.24 5.19 3.87
C THR A 389 -6.59 5.68 5.27
N GLU A 390 -5.86 5.20 6.28
CA GLU A 390 -6.22 5.47 7.67
C GLU A 390 -6.06 6.96 8.04
N VAL A 391 -4.94 7.57 7.67
CA VAL A 391 -4.67 8.97 8.03
C VAL A 391 -5.48 9.93 7.17
N SER A 392 -5.53 9.74 5.82
CA SER A 392 -6.27 10.67 4.96
C SER A 392 -7.77 10.64 5.21
N MET A 393 -8.34 9.46 5.51
CA MET A 393 -9.75 9.34 5.86
C MET A 393 -10.07 10.04 7.19
N ALA A 394 -9.23 9.87 8.22
CA ALA A 394 -9.41 10.53 9.51
C ALA A 394 -9.35 12.05 9.37
N VAL A 395 -8.37 12.56 8.61
CA VAL A 395 -8.21 14.00 8.33
C VAL A 395 -9.39 14.55 7.54
N ALA A 396 -9.87 13.83 6.51
CA ALA A 396 -11.03 14.23 5.72
C ALA A 396 -12.30 14.29 6.56
N LYS A 397 -12.54 13.33 7.45
CA LYS A 397 -13.66 13.33 8.40
C LYS A 397 -13.59 14.56 9.31
N ALA A 398 -12.44 14.80 9.91
CA ALA A 398 -12.23 15.95 10.78
C ALA A 398 -12.41 17.30 10.05
N ALA A 399 -11.99 17.40 8.78
CA ALA A 399 -12.21 18.59 7.97
C ALA A 399 -13.70 18.86 7.74
N MET A 400 -14.49 17.81 7.49
CA MET A 400 -15.94 17.93 7.32
C MET A 400 -16.64 18.28 8.63
N GLU A 401 -16.31 17.60 9.72
CA GLU A 401 -16.91 17.79 11.03
C GLU A 401 -16.61 19.17 11.62
N SER A 402 -15.42 19.70 11.40
CA SER A 402 -15.02 21.03 11.83
C SER A 402 -15.48 22.16 10.88
N GLY A 403 -16.14 21.84 9.77
CA GLY A 403 -16.72 22.81 8.84
C GLY A 403 -15.72 23.54 7.92
N VAL A 404 -14.49 23.06 7.83
CA VAL A 404 -13.48 23.64 6.93
C VAL A 404 -13.50 23.02 5.52
N ALA A 405 -14.17 21.89 5.33
CA ALA A 405 -14.35 21.24 4.05
C ALA A 405 -15.31 22.03 3.14
N ARG A 406 -15.01 22.15 1.85
CA ARG A 406 -15.92 22.63 0.81
C ARG A 406 -16.64 21.47 0.10
N LYS A 407 -16.00 20.31 0.06
CA LYS A 407 -16.52 19.10 -0.58
C LYS A 407 -16.71 18.00 0.46
N ASN A 408 -17.93 17.45 0.51
CA ASN A 408 -18.24 16.36 1.40
C ASN A 408 -18.02 15.00 0.72
N ILE A 409 -17.41 14.08 1.44
CA ILE A 409 -17.27 12.68 1.04
C ILE A 409 -18.45 11.91 1.66
N THR A 410 -19.31 11.37 0.83
CA THR A 410 -20.52 10.64 1.26
C THR A 410 -20.34 9.13 1.21
N ASP A 411 -19.52 8.63 0.28
CA ASP A 411 -19.20 7.21 0.13
C ASP A 411 -17.74 6.97 0.56
N TRP A 412 -17.58 6.50 1.78
CA TRP A 412 -16.27 6.26 2.39
C TRP A 412 -15.55 5.04 1.82
N GLU A 413 -16.30 4.02 1.37
CA GLU A 413 -15.70 2.84 0.74
C GLU A 413 -15.16 3.18 -0.65
N ALA A 414 -15.92 3.94 -1.42
CA ALA A 414 -15.43 4.45 -2.70
C ALA A 414 -14.19 5.36 -2.53
N TYR A 415 -14.17 6.17 -1.47
CA TYR A 415 -13.02 7.02 -1.16
C TYR A 415 -11.79 6.21 -0.74
N LYS A 416 -11.95 5.22 0.14
CA LYS A 416 -10.89 4.29 0.55
C LYS A 416 -10.28 3.58 -0.65
N THR A 417 -11.13 3.12 -1.55
CA THR A 417 -10.71 2.49 -2.80
C THR A 417 -9.90 3.43 -3.68
N ARG A 418 -10.39 4.66 -3.91
CA ARG A 418 -9.66 5.66 -4.70
C ARG A 418 -8.27 5.94 -4.12
N LEU A 419 -8.13 6.01 -2.79
CA LEU A 419 -6.85 6.18 -2.13
C LEU A 419 -5.89 5.01 -2.41
N ARG A 420 -6.38 3.77 -2.39
CA ARG A 420 -5.60 2.58 -2.75
C ARG A 420 -5.20 2.58 -4.22
N GLU A 421 -6.10 2.98 -5.12
CA GLU A 421 -5.82 3.12 -6.56
C GLU A 421 -4.71 4.15 -6.85
N LEU A 422 -4.69 5.28 -6.13
CA LEU A 422 -3.63 6.30 -6.27
C LEU A 422 -2.24 5.75 -5.99
N MET A 423 -2.15 4.73 -5.15
CA MET A 423 -0.88 4.07 -4.78
C MET A 423 -0.58 2.83 -5.62
N GLY A 424 -1.39 2.53 -6.62
CA GLY A 424 -1.27 1.30 -7.40
C GLY A 424 -1.48 0.03 -6.57
N GLN A 425 -2.13 0.14 -5.41
CA GLN A 425 -2.34 -0.98 -4.49
C GLN A 425 -3.54 -1.83 -4.86
N GLU A 426 -4.48 -1.31 -5.61
CA GLU A 426 -5.71 -2.02 -6.00
C GLU A 426 -6.14 -1.58 -7.40
N SER A 427 -6.41 -2.56 -8.25
CA SER A 427 -6.95 -2.31 -9.58
C SER A 427 -8.49 -2.36 -9.55
N LYS A 428 -9.11 -1.77 -10.56
CA LYS A 428 -10.57 -1.86 -10.77
C LYS A 428 -11.05 -3.32 -10.79
N LEU A 429 -10.26 -4.21 -11.38
CA LEU A 429 -10.59 -5.63 -11.47
C LEU A 429 -10.53 -6.30 -10.08
N THR A 430 -9.46 -6.12 -9.33
CA THR A 430 -9.30 -6.67 -7.97
C THR A 430 -10.43 -6.22 -7.07
N ARG A 431 -10.80 -4.94 -7.13
CA ARG A 431 -11.97 -4.42 -6.41
C ARG A 431 -13.27 -5.13 -6.77
N GLN A 432 -13.56 -5.29 -8.06
CA GLN A 432 -14.78 -5.99 -8.51
C GLN A 432 -14.83 -7.43 -8.01
N LEU A 433 -13.66 -8.10 -7.97
CA LEU A 433 -13.54 -9.45 -7.40
C LEU A 433 -13.91 -9.46 -5.91
N TYR A 434 -13.32 -8.56 -5.13
CA TYR A 434 -13.58 -8.50 -3.68
C TYR A 434 -15.03 -8.13 -3.37
N GLU A 435 -15.59 -7.13 -4.06
CA GLU A 435 -17.00 -6.76 -3.90
C GLU A 435 -17.96 -7.90 -4.25
N THR A 436 -17.63 -8.69 -5.28
CA THR A 436 -18.46 -9.85 -5.69
C THR A 436 -18.36 -10.98 -4.66
N ALA A 437 -17.15 -11.27 -4.17
CA ALA A 437 -16.92 -12.31 -3.16
C ALA A 437 -17.61 -11.96 -1.83
N ARG A 438 -17.56 -10.70 -1.38
CA ARG A 438 -18.18 -10.21 -0.15
C ARG A 438 -19.71 -10.34 -0.11
N ARG A 439 -20.37 -10.40 -1.29
CA ARG A 439 -21.84 -10.54 -1.35
C ARG A 439 -22.33 -11.91 -0.93
N ASP A 440 -21.51 -12.94 -1.09
CA ASP A 440 -21.83 -14.33 -0.76
C ASP A 440 -20.54 -15.09 -0.40
N PRO A 441 -19.95 -14.84 0.79
CA PRO A 441 -18.70 -15.46 1.21
C PRO A 441 -18.85 -16.99 1.31
N GLN A 442 -17.92 -17.72 0.71
CA GLN A 442 -17.94 -19.17 0.64
C GLN A 442 -16.94 -19.80 1.61
N ARG A 443 -17.11 -21.11 1.91
CA ARG A 443 -16.19 -21.88 2.76
C ARG A 443 -14.98 -22.29 1.92
N VAL A 444 -13.81 -21.75 2.25
CA VAL A 444 -12.57 -22.00 1.52
C VAL A 444 -11.57 -22.74 2.39
N VAL A 445 -11.08 -23.88 1.90
CA VAL A 445 -10.05 -24.67 2.57
C VAL A 445 -8.66 -24.18 2.16
N PHE A 446 -7.86 -23.82 3.14
CA PHE A 446 -6.44 -23.48 3.00
C PHE A 446 -5.59 -24.65 3.47
N ALA A 447 -4.93 -25.31 2.53
CA ALA A 447 -4.26 -26.61 2.78
C ALA A 447 -3.03 -26.50 3.68
N GLU A 448 -2.36 -25.37 3.69
CA GLU A 448 -1.08 -25.17 4.38
C GLU A 448 -1.22 -24.21 5.56
N GLY A 449 -2.18 -24.47 6.48
CA GLY A 449 -2.45 -23.59 7.64
C GLY A 449 -1.27 -23.36 8.60
N ILE A 450 -0.25 -24.22 8.55
CA ILE A 450 1.00 -24.05 9.29
C ILE A 450 2.04 -23.17 8.57
N HIS A 451 1.76 -22.69 7.35
CA HIS A 451 2.64 -21.77 6.64
C HIS A 451 2.30 -20.32 7.02
N PRO A 452 3.27 -19.48 7.42
CA PRO A 452 3.00 -18.10 7.85
C PRO A 452 2.19 -17.29 6.83
N THR A 453 2.58 -17.32 5.56
CA THR A 453 1.91 -16.58 4.48
C THR A 453 0.47 -17.06 4.26
N MET A 454 0.23 -18.40 4.28
CA MET A 454 -1.11 -18.95 4.12
C MET A 454 -2.02 -18.59 5.30
N LEU A 455 -1.49 -18.65 6.53
CA LEU A 455 -2.23 -18.27 7.73
C LEU A 455 -2.64 -16.79 7.71
N LYS A 456 -1.70 -15.90 7.37
CA LYS A 456 -1.96 -14.47 7.22
C LYS A 456 -3.03 -14.19 6.15
N ALA A 457 -2.91 -14.85 4.99
CA ALA A 457 -3.87 -14.70 3.90
C ALA A 457 -5.28 -15.16 4.29
N ALA A 458 -5.40 -16.26 5.02
CA ALA A 458 -6.71 -16.74 5.49
C ALA A 458 -7.34 -15.77 6.50
N VAL A 459 -6.54 -15.22 7.44
CA VAL A 459 -7.00 -14.21 8.41
C VAL A 459 -7.41 -12.92 7.69
N GLU A 460 -6.62 -12.44 6.74
CA GLU A 460 -6.90 -11.24 5.94
C GLU A 460 -8.15 -11.42 5.09
N ALA A 461 -8.27 -12.52 4.35
CA ALA A 461 -9.46 -12.81 3.54
C ALA A 461 -10.75 -12.87 4.38
N LYS A 462 -10.67 -13.35 5.62
CA LYS A 462 -11.79 -13.32 6.55
C LYS A 462 -12.09 -11.90 7.04
N ALA A 463 -11.07 -11.15 7.45
CA ALA A 463 -11.22 -9.76 7.92
C ALA A 463 -11.82 -8.85 6.84
N GLU A 464 -11.44 -9.07 5.58
CA GLU A 464 -12.00 -8.40 4.40
C GLU A 464 -13.41 -8.93 4.01
N GLY A 465 -13.93 -9.95 4.69
CA GLY A 465 -15.26 -10.53 4.43
C GLY A 465 -15.35 -11.32 3.12
N ILE A 466 -14.21 -11.76 2.57
CA ILE A 466 -14.14 -12.48 1.29
C ILE A 466 -14.62 -13.92 1.42
N CYS A 467 -14.26 -14.63 2.51
CA CYS A 467 -14.57 -16.04 2.69
C CYS A 467 -14.75 -16.44 4.16
N HIS A 468 -15.19 -17.68 4.35
CA HIS A 468 -15.15 -18.40 5.62
C HIS A 468 -13.99 -19.39 5.57
N PRO A 469 -12.81 -19.08 6.13
CA PRO A 469 -11.64 -19.92 6.03
C PRO A 469 -11.74 -21.21 6.86
N ILE A 470 -11.22 -22.31 6.30
CA ILE A 470 -10.97 -23.57 6.96
C ILE A 470 -9.48 -23.88 6.81
N LEU A 471 -8.73 -23.95 7.91
CA LEU A 471 -7.29 -24.21 7.90
C LEU A 471 -7.02 -25.71 8.12
N LEU A 472 -6.27 -26.32 7.22
CA LEU A 472 -5.78 -27.68 7.42
C LEU A 472 -4.39 -27.66 8.08
N GLY A 473 -4.24 -28.38 9.18
CA GLY A 473 -2.95 -28.52 9.85
C GLY A 473 -3.06 -28.98 11.31
N ASN A 474 -1.91 -29.05 11.96
CA ASN A 474 -1.87 -29.32 13.40
C ASN A 474 -2.34 -28.07 14.15
N ASP A 475 -3.40 -28.21 14.93
CA ASP A 475 -4.06 -27.16 15.69
C ASP A 475 -3.11 -26.42 16.64
N GLU A 476 -2.35 -27.13 17.46
CA GLU A 476 -1.38 -26.52 18.37
C GLU A 476 -0.31 -25.69 17.65
N ARG A 477 0.13 -26.17 16.48
CA ARG A 477 1.12 -25.43 15.66
C ARG A 477 0.52 -24.18 15.03
N ILE A 478 -0.71 -24.25 14.54
CA ILE A 478 -1.42 -23.10 13.96
C ILE A 478 -1.67 -22.05 15.05
N GLU A 479 -2.16 -22.46 16.23
CA GLU A 479 -2.39 -21.56 17.37
C GLU A 479 -1.10 -20.89 17.85
N LYS A 480 -0.02 -21.67 17.96
CA LYS A 480 1.30 -21.13 18.31
C LYS A 480 1.78 -20.10 17.28
N LEU A 481 1.70 -20.44 15.99
CA LEU A 481 2.10 -19.54 14.91
C LEU A 481 1.24 -18.29 14.88
N ALA A 482 -0.08 -18.40 15.06
CA ALA A 482 -0.97 -17.25 15.13
C ALA A 482 -0.61 -16.31 16.27
N LYS A 483 -0.27 -16.88 17.46
CA LYS A 483 0.20 -16.10 18.60
C LYS A 483 1.55 -15.41 18.33
N GLU A 484 2.48 -16.09 17.68
CA GLU A 484 3.78 -15.51 17.27
C GLU A 484 3.63 -14.37 16.25
N LEU A 485 2.58 -14.42 15.44
CA LEU A 485 2.29 -13.43 14.40
C LEU A 485 1.25 -12.39 14.83
N ASP A 486 0.77 -12.44 16.05
CA ASP A 486 -0.29 -11.57 16.60
C ASP A 486 -1.59 -11.59 15.76
N LEU A 487 -2.01 -12.78 15.31
CA LEU A 487 -3.17 -12.98 14.48
C LEU A 487 -4.35 -13.56 15.28
N SER A 488 -5.56 -13.05 15.06
CA SER A 488 -6.77 -13.60 15.63
C SER A 488 -7.31 -14.76 14.79
N LEU A 489 -7.52 -15.90 15.44
CA LEU A 489 -8.15 -17.08 14.83
C LEU A 489 -9.68 -17.14 15.14
N GLU A 490 -10.26 -16.10 15.70
CA GLU A 490 -11.68 -16.09 16.04
C GLU A 490 -12.56 -16.38 14.81
N GLY A 491 -13.43 -17.40 14.92
CA GLY A 491 -14.32 -17.83 13.84
C GLY A 491 -13.62 -18.41 12.60
N ILE A 492 -12.37 -18.89 12.71
CA ILE A 492 -11.69 -19.71 11.71
C ILE A 492 -11.71 -21.17 12.16
N GLU A 493 -12.21 -22.06 11.30
CA GLU A 493 -12.23 -23.49 11.57
C GLU A 493 -10.84 -24.08 11.32
N ILE A 494 -10.34 -24.89 12.27
CA ILE A 494 -9.07 -25.63 12.14
C ILE A 494 -9.35 -27.11 12.14
N ILE A 495 -8.86 -27.81 11.11
CA ILE A 495 -9.02 -29.27 10.96
C ILE A 495 -7.64 -29.91 10.94
N ASN A 496 -7.35 -30.67 11.99
CA ASN A 496 -6.18 -31.52 12.05
C ASN A 496 -6.54 -32.91 11.47
N LEU A 497 -6.31 -33.09 10.20
CA LEU A 497 -6.65 -34.30 9.45
C LEU A 497 -6.03 -35.59 10.02
N ARG A 498 -5.05 -35.49 10.93
CA ARG A 498 -4.41 -36.65 11.61
C ARG A 498 -5.03 -36.97 12.95
N HIS A 499 -5.89 -36.10 13.47
CA HIS A 499 -6.55 -36.32 14.76
C HIS A 499 -7.57 -37.47 14.65
N ASP A 500 -7.77 -38.22 15.77
CA ASP A 500 -8.71 -39.36 15.82
C ASP A 500 -10.16 -38.94 15.55
N ARG A 501 -10.54 -37.73 15.94
CA ARG A 501 -11.87 -37.16 15.64
C ARG A 501 -12.21 -37.14 14.13
N GLU A 502 -11.20 -37.12 13.26
CA GLU A 502 -11.36 -37.11 11.82
C GLU A 502 -11.33 -38.53 11.18
N ALA A 503 -11.27 -39.58 12.00
CA ALA A 503 -11.15 -40.97 11.50
C ALA A 503 -12.33 -41.37 10.63
N GLU A 504 -13.56 -41.11 11.07
CA GLU A 504 -14.77 -41.43 10.30
C GLU A 504 -14.83 -40.64 9.00
N ARG A 505 -14.40 -39.36 9.02
CA ARG A 505 -14.35 -38.51 7.82
C ARG A 505 -13.31 -39.05 6.83
N ARG A 506 -12.11 -39.43 7.30
CA ARG A 506 -11.08 -40.05 6.46
C ARG A 506 -11.56 -41.34 5.81
N GLU A 507 -12.21 -42.23 6.59
CA GLU A 507 -12.75 -43.50 6.07
C GLU A 507 -13.84 -43.28 5.00
N ARG A 508 -14.75 -42.33 5.25
CA ARG A 508 -15.80 -41.93 4.29
C ARG A 508 -15.18 -41.41 2.97
N TYR A 509 -14.22 -40.50 3.08
CA TYR A 509 -13.52 -39.96 1.91
C TYR A 509 -12.74 -41.02 1.14
N ALA A 510 -12.03 -41.90 1.84
CA ALA A 510 -11.30 -43.00 1.24
C ALA A 510 -12.22 -43.95 0.45
N ARG A 511 -13.40 -44.24 1.01
CA ARG A 511 -14.41 -45.07 0.31
C ARG A 511 -14.89 -44.40 -0.98
N ILE A 512 -15.28 -43.14 -0.91
CA ILE A 512 -15.72 -42.37 -2.09
C ILE A 512 -14.59 -42.30 -3.15
N LEU A 513 -13.35 -42.03 -2.75
CA LEU A 513 -12.21 -41.97 -3.67
C LEU A 513 -11.94 -43.33 -4.30
N SER A 514 -11.97 -44.40 -3.50
CA SER A 514 -11.72 -45.76 -4.02
C SER A 514 -12.79 -46.20 -5.03
N GLU A 515 -14.07 -45.89 -4.78
CA GLU A 515 -15.18 -46.16 -5.70
C GLU A 515 -15.03 -45.35 -6.99
N LYS A 516 -14.77 -44.04 -6.88
CA LYS A 516 -14.56 -43.13 -8.02
C LYS A 516 -13.41 -43.59 -8.92
N ARG A 517 -12.37 -44.17 -8.32
CA ARG A 517 -11.12 -44.58 -9.01
C ARG A 517 -10.95 -46.09 -9.16
N ALA A 518 -11.97 -46.88 -8.88
CA ALA A 518 -11.89 -48.36 -8.92
C ALA A 518 -11.38 -48.89 -10.25
N ARG A 519 -11.85 -48.35 -11.39
CA ARG A 519 -11.41 -48.75 -12.74
C ARG A 519 -10.01 -48.26 -13.14
N GLN A 520 -9.39 -47.42 -12.32
CA GLN A 520 -8.00 -46.97 -12.44
C GLN A 520 -7.08 -47.66 -11.42
N GLY A 521 -7.57 -48.75 -10.78
CA GLY A 521 -6.79 -49.58 -9.88
C GLY A 521 -6.70 -49.09 -8.42
N ALA A 522 -7.47 -48.10 -8.03
CA ALA A 522 -7.49 -47.64 -6.64
C ALA A 522 -8.17 -48.70 -5.74
N ASN A 523 -7.54 -48.97 -4.60
CA ASN A 523 -8.11 -49.80 -3.56
C ASN A 523 -8.39 -48.99 -2.29
N LEU A 524 -9.16 -49.54 -1.37
CA LEU A 524 -9.57 -48.82 -0.14
C LEU A 524 -8.38 -48.50 0.77
N GLN A 525 -7.39 -49.41 0.87
CA GLN A 525 -6.19 -49.23 1.71
C GLN A 525 -5.38 -48.02 1.23
N GLU A 526 -5.02 -47.99 -0.05
CA GLU A 526 -4.30 -46.86 -0.65
C GLU A 526 -5.09 -45.52 -0.53
N SER A 527 -6.41 -45.61 -0.69
CA SER A 527 -7.28 -44.45 -0.55
C SER A 527 -7.30 -43.92 0.90
N ASN A 528 -7.27 -44.83 1.90
CA ASN A 528 -7.14 -44.42 3.30
C ASN A 528 -5.79 -43.75 3.57
N ASP A 529 -4.69 -44.30 3.06
CA ASP A 529 -3.36 -43.72 3.24
C ASP A 529 -3.28 -42.29 2.64
N LYS A 530 -3.90 -42.08 1.49
CA LYS A 530 -4.02 -40.75 0.82
C LYS A 530 -4.78 -39.72 1.66
N MET A 531 -5.72 -40.12 2.52
CA MET A 531 -6.47 -39.18 3.37
C MET A 531 -5.62 -38.55 4.49
N PHE A 532 -4.39 -39.02 4.72
CA PHE A 532 -3.43 -38.36 5.58
C PHE A 532 -2.59 -37.28 4.87
N GLU A 533 -2.83 -37.08 3.56
CA GLU A 533 -2.24 -36.01 2.76
C GLU A 533 -3.25 -34.85 2.63
N ARG A 534 -2.83 -33.64 2.99
CA ARG A 534 -3.70 -32.47 3.05
C ARG A 534 -4.41 -32.14 1.74
N ASN A 535 -3.74 -32.34 0.58
CA ASN A 535 -4.34 -32.05 -0.71
C ASN A 535 -5.47 -33.03 -1.05
N TYR A 536 -5.30 -34.33 -0.77
CA TYR A 536 -6.38 -35.31 -0.94
C TYR A 536 -7.53 -35.00 0.01
N PHE A 537 -7.25 -34.81 1.29
CA PHE A 537 -8.28 -34.55 2.30
C PHE A 537 -9.07 -33.27 1.98
N GLY A 538 -8.37 -32.15 1.72
CA GLY A 538 -9.01 -30.86 1.45
C GLY A 538 -9.81 -30.85 0.14
N MET A 539 -9.30 -31.49 -0.92
CA MET A 539 -10.06 -31.60 -2.17
C MET A 539 -11.27 -32.52 -2.00
N MET A 540 -11.19 -33.57 -1.16
CA MET A 540 -12.35 -34.38 -0.81
C MET A 540 -13.41 -33.61 -0.03
N MET A 541 -13.04 -32.63 0.80
CA MET A 541 -14.03 -31.73 1.44
C MET A 541 -14.84 -30.95 0.39
N VAL A 542 -14.18 -30.50 -0.69
CA VAL A 542 -14.88 -29.80 -1.78
C VAL A 542 -15.69 -30.75 -2.63
N GLU A 543 -15.17 -31.92 -2.95
CA GLU A 543 -15.88 -32.97 -3.72
C GLU A 543 -17.18 -33.41 -3.02
N THR A 544 -17.16 -33.52 -1.69
CA THR A 544 -18.33 -33.94 -0.88
C THR A 544 -19.24 -32.78 -0.49
N GLY A 545 -18.90 -31.52 -0.82
CA GLY A 545 -19.67 -30.33 -0.49
C GLY A 545 -19.56 -29.87 0.96
N GLU A 546 -18.58 -30.37 1.72
CA GLU A 546 -18.28 -29.88 3.08
C GLU A 546 -17.52 -28.55 3.06
N ALA A 547 -16.86 -28.25 1.95
CA ALA A 547 -16.32 -26.92 1.62
C ALA A 547 -16.70 -26.54 0.18
N ASP A 548 -16.54 -25.28 -0.17
CA ASP A 548 -16.98 -24.75 -1.45
C ASP A 548 -15.81 -24.51 -2.41
N ALA A 549 -14.61 -24.25 -1.87
CA ALA A 549 -13.38 -24.08 -2.65
C ALA A 549 -12.14 -24.54 -1.86
N PHE A 550 -11.02 -24.70 -2.58
CA PHE A 550 -9.76 -25.16 -2.01
C PHE A 550 -8.56 -24.43 -2.59
N ILE A 551 -7.62 -24.04 -1.72
CA ILE A 551 -6.38 -23.33 -2.07
C ILE A 551 -5.16 -24.07 -1.50
N THR A 552 -4.10 -24.21 -2.31
CA THR A 552 -2.82 -24.82 -1.95
C THR A 552 -1.70 -24.30 -2.86
N GLY A 553 -0.43 -24.56 -2.53
CA GLY A 553 0.70 -24.31 -3.47
C GLY A 553 2.05 -23.99 -2.82
N LEU A 554 2.09 -23.55 -1.56
CA LEU A 554 3.32 -23.06 -0.95
C LEU A 554 4.34 -24.16 -0.61
N TYR A 555 3.88 -25.38 -0.29
CA TYR A 555 4.78 -26.50 0.08
C TYR A 555 4.86 -27.61 -0.98
N THR A 556 3.96 -27.63 -1.94
CA THR A 556 3.81 -28.78 -2.85
C THR A 556 4.20 -28.41 -4.27
N LYS A 557 5.01 -29.26 -4.93
CA LYS A 557 5.31 -29.08 -6.35
C LYS A 557 4.01 -29.08 -7.14
N TYR A 558 3.85 -28.11 -8.03
CA TYR A 558 2.67 -27.90 -8.87
C TYR A 558 2.18 -29.17 -9.58
N SER A 559 3.12 -29.98 -10.12
CA SER A 559 2.80 -31.25 -10.80
C SER A 559 2.10 -32.29 -9.91
N ASN A 560 2.45 -32.32 -8.60
CA ASN A 560 1.80 -33.25 -7.67
C ASN A 560 0.39 -32.79 -7.35
N THR A 561 0.17 -31.48 -7.17
CA THR A 561 -1.15 -30.92 -6.92
C THR A 561 -2.10 -31.13 -8.09
N ILE A 562 -1.62 -30.94 -9.33
CA ILE A 562 -2.36 -31.28 -10.56
C ILE A 562 -2.81 -32.74 -10.57
N LYS A 563 -1.92 -33.66 -10.20
CA LYS A 563 -2.25 -35.09 -10.13
C LYS A 563 -3.40 -35.34 -9.17
N VAL A 564 -3.34 -34.79 -7.96
CA VAL A 564 -4.39 -34.94 -6.96
C VAL A 564 -5.72 -34.33 -7.45
N ALA A 565 -5.70 -33.16 -8.05
CA ALA A 565 -6.89 -32.53 -8.61
C ALA A 565 -7.55 -33.37 -9.69
N LYS A 566 -6.77 -33.98 -10.61
CA LYS A 566 -7.28 -34.92 -11.62
C LYS A 566 -7.88 -36.19 -10.99
N GLU A 567 -7.25 -36.72 -9.93
CA GLU A 567 -7.70 -37.94 -9.25
C GLU A 567 -8.97 -37.73 -8.43
N VAL A 568 -9.08 -36.63 -7.71
CA VAL A 568 -10.19 -36.34 -6.80
C VAL A 568 -11.34 -35.65 -7.52
N ILE A 569 -11.06 -34.52 -8.15
CA ILE A 569 -12.04 -33.61 -8.74
C ILE A 569 -12.39 -34.00 -10.17
N GLY A 570 -11.37 -34.17 -11.00
CA GLY A 570 -11.53 -34.44 -12.43
C GLY A 570 -11.73 -33.15 -13.27
N ILE A 571 -11.78 -33.39 -14.60
CA ILE A 571 -11.97 -32.35 -15.61
C ILE A 571 -13.46 -32.24 -15.93
N GLN A 572 -13.98 -31.05 -16.25
CA GLN A 572 -15.36 -30.85 -16.70
C GLN A 572 -15.66 -31.72 -17.91
N PRO A 573 -16.82 -32.40 -17.99
CA PRO A 573 -17.10 -33.44 -19.01
C PRO A 573 -17.00 -32.97 -20.47
N GLU A 574 -17.20 -31.68 -20.70
CA GLU A 574 -17.15 -31.04 -22.01
C GLU A 574 -15.74 -30.78 -22.52
N TYR A 575 -14.70 -31.02 -21.70
CA TYR A 575 -13.29 -30.80 -22.04
C TYR A 575 -12.47 -32.06 -21.77
N LYS A 576 -11.43 -32.28 -22.58
CA LYS A 576 -10.41 -33.30 -22.33
C LYS A 576 -9.21 -32.76 -21.57
N HIS A 577 -8.98 -31.47 -21.68
CA HIS A 577 -7.84 -30.80 -21.12
C HIS A 577 -8.30 -29.63 -20.23
N PHE A 578 -7.48 -29.28 -19.26
CA PHE A 578 -7.65 -28.08 -18.47
C PHE A 578 -6.40 -27.20 -18.55
N GLY A 579 -6.49 -25.96 -18.24
CA GLY A 579 -5.41 -25.00 -18.38
C GLY A 579 -5.36 -23.99 -17.24
N THR A 580 -4.41 -23.07 -17.37
CA THR A 580 -4.26 -21.94 -16.44
C THR A 580 -4.25 -20.63 -17.17
N MET A 581 -4.74 -19.60 -16.48
CA MET A 581 -4.74 -18.23 -16.95
C MET A 581 -4.08 -17.32 -15.93
N HIS A 582 -3.27 -16.36 -16.39
CA HIS A 582 -2.91 -15.18 -15.62
C HIS A 582 -3.59 -13.96 -16.20
N ILE A 583 -4.03 -13.07 -15.32
CA ILE A 583 -4.55 -11.75 -15.69
C ILE A 583 -3.45 -10.74 -15.43
N LEU A 584 -3.07 -10.01 -16.48
CA LEU A 584 -2.07 -8.96 -16.46
C LEU A 584 -2.79 -7.61 -16.49
N ASN A 585 -2.79 -6.89 -15.38
CA ASN A 585 -3.45 -5.62 -15.26
C ASN A 585 -2.44 -4.48 -15.31
N SER A 586 -2.40 -3.77 -16.42
CA SER A 586 -1.43 -2.72 -16.72
C SER A 586 -2.10 -1.36 -16.99
N LYS A 587 -1.31 -0.29 -17.02
CA LYS A 587 -1.78 1.05 -17.42
C LYS A 587 -2.39 1.10 -18.84
N LYS A 588 -2.09 0.08 -19.69
CA LYS A 588 -2.65 -0.02 -21.07
C LYS A 588 -3.95 -0.82 -21.13
N GLY A 589 -4.32 -1.52 -20.06
CA GLY A 589 -5.53 -2.34 -20.01
C GLY A 589 -5.28 -3.70 -19.33
N THR A 590 -6.35 -4.50 -19.27
CA THR A 590 -6.35 -5.84 -18.69
C THR A 590 -6.17 -6.89 -19.80
N TYR A 591 -5.19 -7.76 -19.65
CA TYR A 591 -4.87 -8.85 -20.60
C TYR A 591 -4.98 -10.19 -19.91
N PHE A 592 -5.59 -11.16 -20.59
CA PHE A 592 -5.76 -12.53 -20.17
C PHE A 592 -4.80 -13.44 -20.96
N VAL A 593 -3.91 -14.15 -20.27
CA VAL A 593 -2.83 -14.94 -20.87
C VAL A 593 -2.97 -16.42 -20.52
N ALA A 594 -3.05 -17.32 -21.50
CA ALA A 594 -3.23 -18.76 -21.33
C ALA A 594 -2.44 -19.57 -22.38
N ASP A 595 -2.05 -20.84 -22.16
CA ASP A 595 -1.95 -21.58 -20.90
C ASP A 595 -0.57 -21.32 -20.27
N THR A 596 -0.54 -20.93 -19.03
CA THR A 596 0.69 -20.43 -18.42
C THR A 596 1.47 -21.45 -17.61
N LEU A 597 0.85 -22.58 -17.16
CA LEU A 597 1.51 -23.50 -16.23
C LEU A 597 1.26 -25.01 -16.47
N ILE A 598 0.39 -25.44 -17.40
CA ILE A 598 -0.03 -26.85 -17.46
C ILE A 598 0.46 -27.59 -18.72
N ASN A 599 0.09 -27.13 -19.90
CA ASN A 599 0.25 -27.92 -21.11
C ASN A 599 1.59 -27.60 -21.79
N ARG A 600 2.58 -28.49 -21.62
CA ARG A 600 3.95 -28.29 -22.14
C ARG A 600 3.99 -28.20 -23.66
N HIS A 601 3.36 -29.14 -24.33
CA HIS A 601 3.33 -29.28 -25.79
C HIS A 601 1.89 -29.58 -26.25
N PRO A 602 1.00 -28.55 -26.21
CA PRO A 602 -0.39 -28.74 -26.59
C PRO A 602 -0.47 -29.13 -28.09
N ASP A 603 -1.30 -30.10 -28.41
CA ASP A 603 -1.76 -30.36 -29.76
C ASP A 603 -2.95 -29.45 -30.13
N THR A 604 -3.51 -29.63 -31.33
CA THR A 604 -4.66 -28.83 -31.80
C THR A 604 -5.87 -28.98 -30.87
N ASP A 605 -6.22 -30.20 -30.42
CA ASP A 605 -7.35 -30.43 -29.51
C ASP A 605 -7.15 -29.74 -28.18
N THR A 606 -5.93 -29.78 -27.63
CA THR A 606 -5.57 -29.06 -26.37
C THR A 606 -5.68 -27.55 -26.54
N LEU A 607 -5.23 -26.98 -27.66
CA LEU A 607 -5.35 -25.54 -27.94
C LEU A 607 -6.81 -25.10 -28.09
N ILE A 608 -7.66 -25.95 -28.68
CA ILE A 608 -9.10 -25.71 -28.76
C ILE A 608 -9.72 -25.69 -27.37
N ASP A 609 -9.41 -26.66 -26.50
CA ASP A 609 -9.90 -26.68 -25.13
C ASP A 609 -9.43 -25.43 -24.35
N ILE A 610 -8.15 -25.03 -24.46
CA ILE A 610 -7.61 -23.81 -23.85
C ILE A 610 -8.35 -22.57 -24.36
N ALA A 611 -8.62 -22.44 -25.65
CA ALA A 611 -9.34 -21.30 -26.22
C ALA A 611 -10.79 -21.22 -25.70
N LYS A 612 -11.51 -22.38 -25.66
CA LYS A 612 -12.86 -22.46 -25.09
C LYS A 612 -12.90 -22.06 -23.61
N LEU A 613 -11.96 -22.61 -22.84
CA LEU A 613 -11.81 -22.30 -21.40
C LEU A 613 -11.45 -20.84 -21.19
N SER A 614 -10.56 -20.28 -22.02
CA SER A 614 -10.19 -18.85 -21.96
C SER A 614 -11.38 -17.96 -22.24
N LYS A 615 -12.19 -18.28 -23.27
CA LYS A 615 -13.44 -17.56 -23.55
C LYS A 615 -14.34 -17.52 -22.33
N LYS A 616 -14.63 -18.67 -21.73
CA LYS A 616 -15.49 -18.81 -20.55
C LYS A 616 -14.93 -18.04 -19.34
N THR A 617 -13.61 -18.08 -19.13
CA THR A 617 -12.96 -17.40 -18.01
C THR A 617 -12.96 -15.88 -18.19
N VAL A 618 -12.71 -15.38 -19.39
CA VAL A 618 -12.77 -13.93 -19.68
C VAL A 618 -14.19 -13.38 -19.47
N GLU A 619 -15.22 -14.12 -19.94
CA GLU A 619 -16.63 -13.80 -19.71
C GLU A 619 -17.00 -13.84 -18.21
N PHE A 620 -16.45 -14.78 -17.46
CA PHE A 620 -16.59 -14.86 -15.99
C PHE A 620 -16.10 -13.58 -15.28
N PHE A 621 -15.06 -12.92 -15.78
CA PHE A 621 -14.58 -11.63 -15.30
C PHE A 621 -15.31 -10.42 -15.90
N ASN A 622 -16.49 -10.63 -16.53
CA ASN A 622 -17.30 -9.60 -17.19
C ASN A 622 -16.58 -8.83 -18.31
N HIS A 623 -15.64 -9.51 -19.00
CA HIS A 623 -15.00 -8.97 -20.18
C HIS A 623 -15.50 -9.69 -21.43
N THR A 624 -15.61 -8.95 -22.53
CA THR A 624 -15.86 -9.57 -23.85
C THR A 624 -14.53 -10.09 -24.41
N PRO A 625 -14.40 -11.41 -24.67
CA PRO A 625 -13.16 -11.96 -25.17
C PRO A 625 -12.88 -11.51 -26.61
N THR A 626 -11.72 -10.91 -26.81
CA THR A 626 -11.13 -10.61 -28.14
C THR A 626 -9.79 -11.32 -28.18
N MET A 627 -9.73 -12.44 -28.88
CA MET A 627 -8.71 -13.47 -28.71
C MET A 627 -7.72 -13.52 -29.87
N ALA A 628 -6.42 -13.46 -29.56
CA ALA A 628 -5.36 -13.76 -30.51
C ALA A 628 -4.70 -15.10 -30.16
N MET A 629 -4.70 -16.02 -31.12
CA MET A 629 -3.94 -17.27 -31.04
C MET A 629 -2.54 -17.00 -31.57
N LEU A 630 -1.55 -17.11 -30.66
CA LEU A 630 -0.20 -16.61 -30.90
C LEU A 630 0.72 -17.63 -31.56
N SER A 631 1.63 -17.14 -32.38
CA SER A 631 2.71 -17.91 -33.01
C SER A 631 3.90 -16.96 -33.34
N TYR A 632 4.99 -17.51 -33.81
CA TYR A 632 6.05 -16.74 -34.48
C TYR A 632 5.72 -16.47 -35.97
N SER A 633 4.68 -17.10 -36.51
CA SER A 633 4.15 -16.95 -37.88
C SER A 633 2.95 -16.04 -37.90
N ASN A 634 2.59 -15.50 -39.07
CA ASN A 634 1.39 -14.70 -39.28
C ASN A 634 0.61 -15.28 -40.46
N PHE A 635 -0.60 -15.78 -40.22
CA PHE A 635 -1.62 -16.18 -41.23
C PHE A 635 -1.06 -17.06 -42.34
N GLY A 636 -0.34 -18.15 -42.01
CA GLY A 636 0.21 -19.11 -42.95
C GLY A 636 1.57 -18.71 -43.55
N SER A 637 2.31 -17.78 -42.96
CA SER A 637 3.68 -17.51 -43.37
C SER A 637 4.65 -18.66 -43.10
N ASP A 638 4.28 -19.58 -42.20
CA ASP A 638 4.85 -20.90 -42.02
C ASP A 638 3.69 -21.90 -41.79
N THR A 639 3.68 -22.98 -42.53
CA THR A 639 2.59 -23.97 -42.55
C THR A 639 2.94 -25.28 -41.86
N GLU A 640 4.10 -25.36 -41.20
CA GLU A 640 4.56 -26.58 -40.52
C GLU A 640 4.64 -26.40 -39.00
N GLY A 641 4.62 -27.49 -38.25
CA GLY A 641 4.89 -27.51 -36.82
C GLY A 641 3.91 -26.73 -35.95
N SER A 642 4.43 -25.79 -35.16
CA SER A 642 3.63 -25.02 -34.20
C SER A 642 2.61 -24.08 -34.86
N PRO A 643 2.92 -23.34 -35.95
CA PRO A 643 1.93 -22.53 -36.66
C PRO A 643 0.74 -23.32 -37.17
N ALA A 644 0.96 -24.49 -37.80
CA ALA A 644 -0.11 -25.34 -38.35
C ALA A 644 -1.17 -25.72 -37.29
N LYS A 645 -0.75 -26.20 -36.14
CA LYS A 645 -1.70 -26.60 -35.08
C LYS A 645 -2.49 -25.40 -34.51
N VAL A 646 -1.89 -24.19 -34.46
CA VAL A 646 -2.58 -22.96 -34.04
C VAL A 646 -3.60 -22.55 -35.10
N HIS A 647 -3.23 -22.62 -36.38
CA HIS A 647 -4.12 -22.35 -37.51
C HIS A 647 -5.36 -23.25 -37.46
N ASP A 648 -5.14 -24.60 -37.36
CA ASP A 648 -6.23 -25.57 -37.25
C ASP A 648 -7.16 -25.32 -36.06
N ALA A 649 -6.59 -24.89 -34.89
CA ALA A 649 -7.38 -24.56 -33.75
C ALA A 649 -8.23 -23.25 -33.96
N VAL A 650 -7.68 -22.26 -34.65
CA VAL A 650 -8.41 -21.04 -35.02
C VAL A 650 -9.55 -21.39 -35.98
N ASP A 651 -9.28 -22.16 -37.00
CA ASP A 651 -10.30 -22.62 -37.98
C ASP A 651 -11.45 -23.34 -37.30
N TYR A 652 -11.15 -24.25 -36.36
CA TYR A 652 -12.18 -24.91 -35.56
C TYR A 652 -12.99 -23.90 -34.73
N MET A 653 -12.34 -23.01 -33.98
CA MET A 653 -13.00 -22.05 -33.13
C MET A 653 -13.87 -21.07 -33.92
N GLN A 654 -13.42 -20.63 -35.10
CA GLN A 654 -14.18 -19.74 -35.96
C GLN A 654 -15.42 -20.39 -36.58
N LYS A 655 -15.41 -21.72 -36.78
CA LYS A 655 -16.58 -22.47 -37.24
C LYS A 655 -17.56 -22.74 -36.12
N GLU A 656 -17.09 -23.12 -34.96
CA GLU A 656 -17.92 -23.46 -33.80
C GLU A 656 -18.51 -22.24 -33.11
N TYR A 657 -17.76 -21.11 -33.11
CA TYR A 657 -18.16 -19.83 -32.48
C TYR A 657 -18.04 -18.68 -33.49
N PRO A 658 -18.96 -18.57 -34.46
CA PRO A 658 -18.88 -17.56 -35.53
C PRO A 658 -18.88 -16.11 -35.02
N GLU A 659 -19.53 -15.85 -33.86
CA GLU A 659 -19.64 -14.54 -33.21
C GLU A 659 -18.40 -14.16 -32.39
N LEU A 660 -17.54 -15.12 -32.06
CA LEU A 660 -16.34 -14.87 -31.25
C LEU A 660 -15.30 -14.11 -32.07
N ALA A 661 -14.83 -13.01 -31.51
CA ALA A 661 -13.68 -12.29 -32.06
C ALA A 661 -12.40 -13.04 -31.77
N ILE A 662 -12.06 -14.05 -32.59
CA ILE A 662 -10.85 -14.85 -32.52
C ILE A 662 -10.17 -14.94 -33.87
N ASP A 663 -8.83 -14.80 -33.90
CA ASP A 663 -8.04 -14.95 -35.11
C ASP A 663 -6.58 -15.31 -34.81
N GLY A 664 -5.85 -15.73 -35.81
CA GLY A 664 -4.46 -16.18 -35.76
C GLY A 664 -4.21 -17.23 -36.88
N GLU A 665 -3.05 -17.84 -36.92
CA GLU A 665 -1.91 -17.58 -35.99
C GLU A 665 -1.29 -16.20 -36.28
N MET A 666 -0.85 -15.53 -35.24
CA MET A 666 -0.19 -14.21 -35.40
C MET A 666 0.88 -13.93 -34.32
N GLN A 667 1.83 -13.09 -34.65
CA GLN A 667 2.84 -12.60 -33.71
C GLN A 667 2.24 -11.61 -32.72
N VAL A 668 2.83 -11.50 -31.52
CA VAL A 668 2.36 -10.63 -30.42
C VAL A 668 2.27 -9.16 -30.83
N ASN A 669 3.20 -8.65 -31.65
CA ASN A 669 3.18 -7.25 -32.13
C ASN A 669 1.95 -6.94 -32.98
N PHE A 670 1.47 -7.90 -33.79
CA PHE A 670 0.23 -7.73 -34.56
C PHE A 670 -1.01 -7.91 -33.70
N ALA A 671 -0.95 -8.80 -32.72
CA ALA A 671 -2.04 -8.97 -31.76
C ALA A 671 -2.31 -7.69 -30.98
N LEU A 672 -1.27 -7.03 -30.46
CA LEU A 672 -1.37 -5.87 -29.55
C LEU A 672 -1.35 -4.49 -30.27
N ASN A 673 -1.06 -4.44 -31.56
CA ASN A 673 -1.09 -3.18 -32.33
C ASN A 673 -2.19 -3.24 -33.40
N THR A 674 -3.38 -2.78 -33.01
CA THR A 674 -4.59 -2.77 -33.85
C THR A 674 -4.34 -2.10 -35.20
N LYS A 675 -3.71 -0.92 -35.21
CA LYS A 675 -3.43 -0.17 -36.44
C LYS A 675 -2.51 -0.95 -37.39
N LEU A 676 -1.41 -1.47 -36.89
CA LEU A 676 -0.45 -2.26 -37.68
C LEU A 676 -1.09 -3.55 -38.24
N ARG A 677 -1.86 -4.26 -37.42
CA ARG A 677 -2.59 -5.47 -37.82
C ARG A 677 -3.59 -5.16 -38.93
N ASP A 678 -4.45 -4.18 -38.74
CA ASP A 678 -5.53 -3.84 -39.65
C ASP A 678 -5.02 -3.32 -41.00
N GLU A 679 -3.86 -2.65 -40.99
CA GLU A 679 -3.18 -2.20 -42.21
C GLU A 679 -2.56 -3.38 -43.00
N LYS A 680 -1.86 -4.31 -42.30
CA LYS A 680 -1.16 -5.41 -42.95
C LYS A 680 -2.06 -6.61 -43.27
N TYR A 681 -3.05 -6.86 -42.43
CA TYR A 681 -3.98 -8.00 -42.54
C TYR A 681 -5.44 -7.54 -42.45
N PRO A 682 -5.93 -6.75 -43.45
CA PRO A 682 -7.27 -6.16 -43.41
C PRO A 682 -8.43 -7.17 -43.43
N PHE A 683 -8.15 -8.44 -43.70
CA PHE A 683 -9.09 -9.57 -43.69
C PHE A 683 -9.33 -10.14 -42.26
N THR A 684 -8.52 -9.77 -41.28
CA THR A 684 -8.63 -10.32 -39.92
C THR A 684 -10.00 -10.09 -39.30
N ARG A 685 -10.53 -11.09 -38.57
CA ARG A 685 -11.76 -10.96 -37.78
C ARG A 685 -11.61 -10.03 -36.57
N LEU A 686 -10.38 -9.64 -36.23
CA LEU A 686 -10.06 -8.70 -35.16
C LEU A 686 -9.98 -7.24 -35.64
N LYS A 687 -10.33 -6.96 -36.89
CA LYS A 687 -10.26 -5.62 -37.47
C LYS A 687 -11.04 -4.60 -36.61
N GLY A 688 -10.39 -3.51 -36.23
CA GLY A 688 -10.94 -2.44 -35.38
C GLY A 688 -11.17 -2.83 -33.91
N LYS A 689 -10.72 -4.02 -33.48
CA LYS A 689 -10.91 -4.50 -32.11
C LYS A 689 -9.58 -4.57 -31.36
N GLU A 690 -9.56 -4.16 -30.11
CA GLU A 690 -8.40 -4.34 -29.22
C GLU A 690 -8.41 -5.76 -28.66
N VAL A 691 -7.28 -6.46 -28.79
CA VAL A 691 -7.11 -7.80 -28.25
C VAL A 691 -6.87 -7.69 -26.73
N ASN A 692 -7.62 -8.49 -25.98
CA ASN A 692 -7.46 -8.61 -24.52
C ASN A 692 -7.10 -10.03 -24.08
N THR A 693 -7.18 -11.03 -24.97
CA THR A 693 -6.92 -12.44 -24.62
C THR A 693 -5.86 -13.03 -25.54
N LEU A 694 -4.79 -13.52 -24.95
CA LEU A 694 -3.62 -14.08 -25.63
C LEU A 694 -3.49 -15.57 -25.31
N VAL A 695 -3.64 -16.45 -26.32
CA VAL A 695 -3.45 -17.88 -26.19
C VAL A 695 -2.13 -18.27 -26.83
N PHE A 696 -1.24 -18.86 -26.05
CA PHE A 696 0.12 -19.20 -26.47
C PHE A 696 0.22 -20.63 -27.04
N PRO A 697 1.14 -20.89 -28.00
CA PRO A 697 1.28 -22.18 -28.67
C PRO A 697 1.95 -23.25 -27.80
N ASN A 698 2.54 -22.91 -26.69
CA ASN A 698 3.18 -23.84 -25.75
C ASN A 698 3.47 -23.15 -24.41
N LEU A 699 3.73 -23.99 -23.39
CA LEU A 699 4.00 -23.55 -22.03
C LEU A 699 5.21 -22.63 -21.91
N SER A 700 6.31 -22.92 -22.60
CA SER A 700 7.55 -22.15 -22.46
C SER A 700 7.38 -20.70 -22.90
N SER A 701 6.64 -20.47 -24.00
CA SER A 701 6.38 -19.11 -24.50
C SER A 701 5.45 -18.33 -23.56
N ALA A 702 4.38 -18.95 -23.06
CA ALA A 702 3.45 -18.30 -22.15
C ALA A 702 4.10 -17.98 -20.80
N ASN A 703 4.77 -18.97 -20.21
CA ASN A 703 5.42 -18.82 -18.90
C ASN A 703 6.51 -17.76 -18.92
N ALA A 704 7.44 -17.80 -19.89
CA ALA A 704 8.49 -16.79 -20.02
C ALA A 704 7.91 -15.38 -20.25
N THR A 705 6.82 -15.26 -21.01
CA THR A 705 6.23 -13.96 -21.34
C THR A 705 5.60 -13.31 -20.11
N TYR A 706 4.75 -14.02 -19.34
CA TYR A 706 4.11 -13.38 -18.18
C TYR A 706 5.13 -13.06 -17.09
N GLN A 707 6.11 -13.94 -16.85
CA GLN A 707 7.20 -13.68 -15.89
C GLN A 707 8.07 -12.48 -16.30
N LEU A 708 8.37 -12.35 -17.60
CA LEU A 708 9.12 -11.21 -18.13
C LEU A 708 8.34 -9.89 -17.88
N ILE A 709 7.04 -9.88 -18.16
CA ILE A 709 6.19 -8.70 -17.94
C ILE A 709 6.14 -8.37 -16.43
N GLN A 710 5.93 -9.38 -15.58
CA GLN A 710 5.90 -9.20 -14.13
C GLN A 710 7.22 -8.63 -13.58
N SER A 711 8.36 -9.10 -14.10
CA SER A 711 9.69 -8.68 -13.64
C SER A 711 10.12 -7.30 -14.16
N MET A 712 9.62 -6.88 -15.32
CA MET A 712 10.07 -5.65 -15.99
C MET A 712 9.10 -4.47 -15.90
N SER A 713 7.89 -4.68 -15.41
CA SER A 713 6.85 -3.64 -15.36
C SER A 713 6.11 -3.64 -14.02
N GLU A 714 5.48 -2.50 -13.71
CA GLU A 714 4.56 -2.34 -12.57
C GLU A 714 3.18 -2.96 -12.87
N THR A 715 3.14 -4.12 -13.53
CA THR A 715 1.90 -4.79 -13.90
C THR A 715 1.43 -5.67 -12.74
N GLU A 716 0.21 -5.46 -12.26
CA GLU A 716 -0.43 -6.37 -11.31
C GLU A 716 -0.76 -7.68 -12.01
N VAL A 717 -0.39 -8.80 -11.40
CA VAL A 717 -0.64 -10.15 -11.93
C VAL A 717 -1.60 -10.86 -10.99
N ILE A 718 -2.74 -11.35 -11.51
CA ILE A 718 -3.69 -12.19 -10.78
C ILE A 718 -3.63 -13.58 -11.38
N GLY A 719 -3.31 -14.56 -10.58
CA GLY A 719 -3.18 -15.96 -11.05
C GLY A 719 -2.23 -16.77 -10.17
N PRO A 720 -2.03 -18.04 -10.53
CA PRO A 720 -2.63 -18.76 -11.64
C PRO A 720 -4.10 -19.16 -11.39
N ILE A 721 -4.98 -18.84 -12.32
CA ILE A 721 -6.40 -19.22 -12.28
C ILE A 721 -6.57 -20.58 -12.99
N GLN A 722 -7.11 -21.56 -12.27
CA GLN A 722 -7.35 -22.89 -12.85
C GLN A 722 -8.63 -22.87 -13.70
N MET A 723 -8.55 -23.39 -14.92
CA MET A 723 -9.68 -23.43 -15.86
C MET A 723 -10.03 -24.87 -16.18
N GLY A 724 -11.29 -25.26 -16.09
CA GLY A 724 -11.78 -26.55 -16.58
C GLY A 724 -11.78 -27.71 -15.58
N LEU A 725 -11.54 -27.47 -14.30
CA LEU A 725 -11.79 -28.44 -13.23
C LEU A 725 -13.28 -28.49 -12.86
N ASN A 726 -13.78 -29.65 -12.40
CA ASN A 726 -15.19 -29.83 -12.02
C ASN A 726 -15.61 -29.01 -10.80
N LYS A 727 -14.68 -28.65 -9.92
CA LYS A 727 -14.90 -27.89 -8.69
C LYS A 727 -13.88 -26.79 -8.55
N PRO A 728 -14.18 -25.73 -7.73
CA PRO A 728 -13.28 -24.61 -7.51
C PRO A 728 -12.04 -24.99 -6.72
N ILE A 729 -11.00 -25.36 -7.41
CA ILE A 729 -9.69 -25.72 -6.87
C ILE A 729 -8.66 -24.81 -7.50
N HIS A 730 -7.95 -24.05 -6.70
CA HIS A 730 -6.92 -23.13 -7.17
C HIS A 730 -5.57 -23.41 -6.51
N PHE A 731 -4.51 -23.21 -7.29
CA PHE A 731 -3.13 -23.41 -6.86
C PHE A 731 -2.41 -22.07 -6.90
N THR A 732 -1.54 -21.83 -5.94
CA THR A 732 -0.66 -20.66 -5.92
C THR A 732 0.76 -21.07 -6.32
N ASP A 733 1.61 -20.08 -6.63
CA ASP A 733 3.05 -20.31 -6.72
C ASP A 733 3.64 -20.49 -5.32
N CYS A 734 4.79 -21.17 -5.22
CA CYS A 734 5.47 -21.39 -3.95
C CYS A 734 6.02 -20.09 -3.31
N GLU A 735 6.18 -19.04 -4.10
CA GLU A 735 6.63 -17.71 -3.69
C GLU A 735 5.49 -16.70 -3.61
N ALA A 736 4.21 -17.16 -3.65
CA ALA A 736 3.05 -16.28 -3.60
C ALA A 736 3.02 -15.46 -2.30
N SER A 737 2.81 -14.16 -2.44
CA SER A 737 2.61 -13.25 -1.32
C SER A 737 1.24 -13.44 -0.67
N VAL A 738 1.04 -12.86 0.51
CA VAL A 738 -0.28 -12.83 1.17
C VAL A 738 -1.34 -12.25 0.22
N ARG A 739 -1.04 -11.16 -0.46
CA ARG A 739 -1.94 -10.50 -1.40
C ARG A 739 -2.32 -11.41 -2.58
N ASP A 740 -1.36 -12.15 -3.15
CA ASP A 740 -1.64 -13.09 -4.25
C ASP A 740 -2.61 -14.17 -3.82
N ILE A 741 -2.44 -14.71 -2.59
CA ILE A 741 -3.33 -15.73 -2.04
C ILE A 741 -4.72 -15.15 -1.77
N VAL A 742 -4.83 -13.92 -1.25
CA VAL A 742 -6.12 -13.26 -1.04
C VAL A 742 -6.84 -13.01 -2.37
N ASN A 743 -6.11 -12.56 -3.41
CA ASN A 743 -6.65 -12.39 -4.76
C ASN A 743 -7.20 -13.71 -5.33
N ILE A 744 -6.42 -14.80 -5.23
CA ILE A 744 -6.87 -16.14 -5.67
C ILE A 744 -8.03 -16.65 -4.80
N THR A 745 -8.08 -16.31 -3.51
CA THR A 745 -9.21 -16.63 -2.64
C THR A 745 -10.50 -15.97 -3.15
N ALA A 746 -10.45 -14.71 -3.54
CA ALA A 746 -11.60 -14.03 -4.11
C ALA A 746 -12.07 -14.69 -5.43
N VAL A 747 -11.13 -15.09 -6.30
CA VAL A 747 -11.44 -15.86 -7.52
C VAL A 747 -12.10 -17.19 -7.18
N ALA A 748 -11.56 -17.93 -6.21
CA ALA A 748 -12.08 -19.23 -5.78
C ALA A 748 -13.51 -19.12 -5.22
N VAL A 749 -13.79 -18.08 -4.46
CA VAL A 749 -15.13 -17.78 -3.93
C VAL A 749 -16.12 -17.51 -5.04
N ILE A 750 -15.76 -16.67 -6.02
CA ILE A 750 -16.66 -16.39 -7.16
C ILE A 750 -16.87 -17.62 -8.02
N ASP A 751 -15.83 -18.42 -8.24
CA ASP A 751 -15.97 -19.71 -8.95
C ASP A 751 -16.94 -20.67 -8.23
N ALA A 752 -16.86 -20.71 -6.88
CA ALA A 752 -17.79 -21.49 -6.06
C ALA A 752 -19.24 -20.96 -6.15
N ILE A 753 -19.45 -19.64 -6.16
CA ILE A 753 -20.77 -19.04 -6.36
C ILE A 753 -21.35 -19.43 -7.72
N VAL A 754 -20.53 -19.45 -8.76
CA VAL A 754 -20.96 -19.83 -10.11
C VAL A 754 -21.24 -21.34 -10.19
N ASP A 755 -20.41 -22.17 -9.55
CA ASP A 755 -20.62 -23.62 -9.51
C ASP A 755 -21.94 -24.00 -8.81
N LYS A 756 -22.32 -23.33 -7.73
CA LYS A 756 -23.59 -23.55 -7.02
C LYS A 756 -24.83 -23.15 -7.84
N LYS A 757 -24.67 -22.32 -8.87
CA LYS A 757 -25.80 -21.89 -9.72
C LYS A 757 -26.01 -22.80 -10.94
N LYS A 758 -25.08 -23.75 -11.22
CA LYS A 758 -25.24 -24.78 -12.23
C LYS A 758 -26.13 -25.92 -11.71
#